data_89e55ec4f7a0c232333c7bfbe9fcf0ba
#
_entry.id   89e55ec4f7a0c232333c7bfbe9fcf0ba
#
_cell.length_a   1.000
_cell.length_b   1.000
_cell.length_c   1.000
_cell.angle_alpha   90.00
_cell.angle_beta   90.00
_cell.angle_gamma   90.00
#
_symmetry.space_group_name_H-M   'P 1'
#
loop_
_entity.id
_entity.type
_entity.pdbx_description
1 polymer ?
#
loop_
_entity_poly.entity_id
_entity_poly.type
_entity_poly.pdbx_seq_one_letter_code
_entity_poly.pdbx_strand_id
1 'polypeptide(L)'
;MAQADPEPGNVQLDSIFRHYELQEVVVTGTRTPKFLKDTPIQTRVISSRDIARTDATNVQDLLQQELPGVEFSYSMNQKTHLNFAGFGGQGILFLVDGERLAGESMDDVDFSRLLVSGVERIEIVKGASSALYGSSATGGVVNIITKDATRPWSLNLNGRYAKHNDQRYGGMFALRSKHWSNAFSANYHNKDNYNVTSAPNPVTRVISTIYGERTADFKDKLTWRPSDRLSVGARAGYFFRETTRTVNLPERYRDFSGGLRLDWLISKDDNLQANYSFDQYDKSDYQQLRHLDIRDYSNVQNTFRLLYSHAFGETATLTAGADYMHDYLYNTYLSGDAREQDCYDVFAQYDWNITDKLEAVAAVRYDYFSDRQNSQFTPKLNLRYKPNRRLVLRAGYGMGFRAPSLKERYYNFDMAGIWIIEGNEHLKAEKSHNFTLSAEYSRANCSLAVSAFYNNVSNKISTSAPYFKSIEDKLPYLPYTNLANYRVFGADVSMQARWQNGISARLSYAHTKERLPKDKEGNTINNQYIPARAHALNASVDYDHQFTKRYGIYVSLNGRLLSGTENVEFKNYYDVTEGTVKVKYPAYTTWKLSLTQRVGKAVSITTALDNLLNYRPKFYYLNAPLTDGITFQVGVAVDVDKLF
;
A
#
# COMPACT_ATOMS: atom_id res chain seq x y z
N MET A 1 -23.69 -13.54 41.01
CA MET A 1 -22.63 -12.94 41.84
C MET A 1 -21.84 -12.05 40.93
N ALA A 2 -21.98 -10.73 41.07
CA ALA A 2 -21.24 -9.75 40.30
C ALA A 2 -19.79 -9.70 40.82
N GLN A 3 -18.82 -9.93 39.97
CA GLN A 3 -17.43 -9.63 40.30
C GLN A 3 -17.20 -8.14 40.16
N ALA A 4 -16.76 -7.53 41.26
CA ALA A 4 -16.41 -6.12 41.34
C ALA A 4 -15.20 -5.81 40.47
N ASP A 5 -15.23 -4.67 39.76
CA ASP A 5 -14.10 -4.10 39.07
C ASP A 5 -12.95 -3.81 40.06
N PRO A 6 -11.68 -4.13 39.70
CA PRO A 6 -10.57 -3.78 40.54
C PRO A 6 -10.29 -2.28 40.47
N GLU A 7 -10.05 -1.67 41.63
CA GLU A 7 -9.67 -0.26 41.80
C GLU A 7 -8.44 0.12 40.97
N PRO A 8 -8.32 1.37 40.50
CA PRO A 8 -7.21 1.82 39.68
C PRO A 8 -5.98 2.18 40.54
N GLY A 9 -5.30 1.16 41.01
CA GLY A 9 -4.04 1.28 41.74
C GLY A 9 -2.98 0.39 41.11
N ASN A 10 -1.95 1.00 40.50
CA ASN A 10 -0.72 0.34 40.03
C ASN A 10 -0.91 -0.83 39.04
N VAL A 11 -1.64 -0.63 37.97
CA VAL A 11 -1.53 -1.49 36.80
C VAL A 11 -0.16 -1.22 36.20
N GLN A 12 0.77 -2.15 36.37
CA GLN A 12 2.07 -2.11 35.71
C GLN A 12 1.83 -1.94 34.21
N LEU A 13 2.26 -0.80 33.65
CA LEU A 13 2.18 -0.46 32.24
C LEU A 13 2.70 -1.60 31.34
N ASP A 14 3.64 -2.40 31.86
CA ASP A 14 4.20 -3.61 31.24
C ASP A 14 3.16 -4.69 30.87
N SER A 15 2.09 -4.87 31.64
CA SER A 15 1.07 -5.88 31.37
C SER A 15 0.10 -5.46 30.27
N ILE A 16 -0.19 -4.17 30.15
CA ILE A 16 -1.06 -3.61 29.12
C ILE A 16 -0.35 -3.67 27.75
N PHE A 17 0.93 -3.33 27.68
CA PHE A 17 1.70 -3.35 26.42
C PHE A 17 1.94 -4.75 25.87
N ARG A 18 2.17 -5.74 26.75
CA ARG A 18 2.27 -7.16 26.35
C ARG A 18 0.97 -7.71 25.74
N HIS A 19 -0.16 -7.24 26.24
CA HIS A 19 -1.46 -7.77 25.84
C HIS A 19 -1.87 -7.29 24.44
N TYR A 20 -1.56 -6.05 24.05
CA TYR A 20 -2.02 -5.46 22.79
C TYR A 20 -1.26 -5.94 21.55
N GLU A 21 0.05 -6.06 21.56
CA GLU A 21 0.82 -6.51 20.38
C GLU A 21 0.71 -8.02 20.11
N LEU A 22 0.48 -8.82 21.15
CA LEU A 22 0.32 -10.28 21.02
C LEU A 22 -1.13 -10.71 20.72
N GLN A 23 -2.09 -9.82 20.86
CA GLN A 23 -3.52 -10.08 20.62
C GLN A 23 -4.07 -9.37 19.39
N GLU A 24 -3.22 -8.74 18.58
CA GLU A 24 -3.65 -8.11 17.35
C GLU A 24 -4.21 -9.15 16.39
N VAL A 25 -5.50 -9.00 16.04
CA VAL A 25 -6.20 -9.90 15.12
C VAL A 25 -6.00 -9.40 13.70
N VAL A 26 -5.53 -10.27 12.83
CA VAL A 26 -5.32 -10.01 11.40
C VAL A 26 -6.22 -10.91 10.56
N VAL A 27 -6.63 -10.43 9.41
CA VAL A 27 -7.49 -11.15 8.48
C VAL A 27 -6.84 -11.37 7.11
N THR A 28 -5.88 -10.53 6.73
CA THR A 28 -5.32 -10.51 5.37
C THR A 28 -4.52 -11.76 5.04
N GLY A 29 -3.86 -12.37 6.02
CA GLY A 29 -3.03 -13.56 5.78
C GLY A 29 -3.81 -14.80 5.37
N THR A 30 -4.97 -15.02 5.99
CA THR A 30 -5.76 -16.26 5.87
C THR A 30 -7.22 -16.04 5.47
N ARG A 31 -7.65 -14.77 5.22
CA ARG A 31 -9.05 -14.35 5.05
C ARG A 31 -9.97 -14.74 6.21
N THR A 32 -9.44 -15.27 7.28
CA THR A 32 -10.12 -15.57 8.54
C THR A 32 -9.41 -14.85 9.68
N PRO A 33 -10.15 -14.35 10.69
CA PRO A 33 -9.54 -13.67 11.82
C PRO A 33 -8.60 -14.60 12.59
N LYS A 34 -7.33 -14.19 12.74
CA LYS A 34 -6.32 -14.88 13.53
C LYS A 34 -5.49 -13.90 14.35
N PHE A 35 -4.99 -14.33 15.48
CA PHE A 35 -3.97 -13.54 16.17
C PHE A 35 -2.70 -13.48 15.34
N LEU A 36 -2.07 -12.32 15.28
CA LEU A 36 -0.86 -12.08 14.47
C LEU A 36 0.25 -13.10 14.77
N LYS A 37 0.45 -13.45 16.05
CA LYS A 37 1.42 -14.46 16.49
C LYS A 37 1.10 -15.89 16.02
N ASP A 38 -0.19 -16.16 15.75
CA ASP A 38 -0.69 -17.47 15.39
C ASP A 38 -0.96 -17.62 13.89
N THR A 39 -0.76 -16.56 13.09
CA THR A 39 -0.84 -16.68 11.63
C THR A 39 0.38 -17.40 11.05
N PRO A 40 0.19 -18.42 10.19
CA PRO A 40 1.29 -19.14 9.53
C PRO A 40 1.90 -18.35 8.37
N ILE A 41 1.25 -17.28 7.96
CA ILE A 41 1.71 -16.37 6.90
C ILE A 41 2.40 -15.18 7.53
N GLN A 42 3.57 -14.79 7.00
CA GLN A 42 4.29 -13.63 7.48
C GLN A 42 3.47 -12.37 7.19
N THR A 43 2.82 -11.87 8.22
CA THR A 43 2.02 -10.65 8.19
C THR A 43 2.68 -9.60 9.07
N ARG A 44 2.83 -8.38 8.56
CA ARG A 44 3.22 -7.21 9.35
C ARG A 44 2.00 -6.33 9.55
N VAL A 45 1.84 -5.82 10.74
CA VAL A 45 0.79 -4.84 11.07
C VAL A 45 1.45 -3.50 11.40
N ILE A 46 0.92 -2.44 10.82
CA ILE A 46 1.19 -1.06 11.20
C ILE A 46 -0.06 -0.60 11.95
N SER A 47 0.05 -0.48 13.26
CA SER A 47 -1.08 -0.15 14.15
C SER A 47 -1.41 1.35 14.10
N SER A 48 -2.57 1.73 14.64
CA SER A 48 -2.95 3.14 14.84
C SER A 48 -1.92 3.91 15.70
N ARG A 49 -1.25 3.22 16.64
CA ARG A 49 -0.13 3.78 17.41
C ARG A 49 1.09 4.06 16.52
N ASP A 50 1.44 3.15 15.61
CA ASP A 50 2.56 3.35 14.68
C ASP A 50 2.27 4.50 13.72
N ILE A 51 1.03 4.62 13.24
CA ILE A 51 0.57 5.74 12.41
C ILE A 51 0.73 7.08 13.17
N ALA A 52 0.26 7.15 14.40
CA ALA A 52 0.40 8.35 15.23
C ALA A 52 1.86 8.69 15.54
N ARG A 53 2.72 7.68 15.73
CA ARG A 53 4.14 7.82 16.05
C ARG A 53 4.94 8.37 14.86
N THR A 54 4.69 7.89 13.65
CA THR A 54 5.42 8.34 12.46
C THR A 54 5.04 9.73 12.02
N ASP A 55 3.90 10.25 12.52
CA ASP A 55 3.34 11.52 12.08
C ASP A 55 3.18 11.58 10.54
N ALA A 56 2.88 10.41 9.94
CA ALA A 56 2.61 10.30 8.51
C ALA A 56 1.22 10.83 8.17
N THR A 57 1.07 11.41 7.00
CA THR A 57 -0.19 12.01 6.54
C THR A 57 -0.90 11.19 5.46
N ASN A 58 -0.17 10.30 4.79
CA ASN A 58 -0.69 9.37 3.79
C ASN A 58 -0.01 8.00 3.91
N VAL A 59 -0.59 7.01 3.24
CA VAL A 59 -0.09 5.63 3.28
C VAL A 59 1.29 5.49 2.64
N GLN A 60 1.60 6.26 1.59
CA GLN A 60 2.91 6.26 0.94
C GLN A 60 4.04 6.61 1.93
N ASP A 61 3.89 7.73 2.64
CA ASP A 61 4.86 8.18 3.64
C ASP A 61 5.00 7.17 4.79
N LEU A 62 3.86 6.65 5.28
CA LEU A 62 3.81 5.64 6.32
C LEU A 62 4.56 4.36 5.93
N LEU A 63 4.29 3.82 4.73
CA LEU A 63 4.95 2.61 4.26
C LEU A 63 6.46 2.80 4.12
N GLN A 64 6.92 3.96 3.65
CA GLN A 64 8.35 4.27 3.55
C GLN A 64 9.05 4.32 4.91
N GLN A 65 8.38 4.85 5.94
CA GLN A 65 8.94 4.96 7.28
C GLN A 65 8.94 3.63 8.03
N GLU A 66 7.91 2.80 7.80
CA GLU A 66 7.73 1.55 8.54
C GLU A 66 8.36 0.32 7.88
N LEU A 67 8.52 0.32 6.56
CA LEU A 67 8.99 -0.84 5.79
C LEU A 67 10.32 -0.52 5.09
N PRO A 68 11.45 -1.08 5.56
CA PRO A 68 12.68 -1.00 4.80
C PRO A 68 12.53 -1.76 3.49
N GLY A 69 12.87 -1.36 2.37
CA GLY A 69 12.68 -2.03 1.07
C GLY A 69 11.39 -1.62 0.34
N VAL A 70 10.59 -0.71 0.93
CA VAL A 70 9.58 0.05 0.19
C VAL A 70 10.20 1.33 -0.31
N GLU A 71 10.16 1.52 -1.62
CA GLU A 71 10.64 2.72 -2.27
C GLU A 71 9.58 3.28 -3.21
N PHE A 72 9.58 4.59 -3.35
CA PHE A 72 8.77 5.28 -4.35
C PHE A 72 9.70 6.05 -5.27
N SER A 73 9.48 5.88 -6.56
CA SER A 73 10.05 6.70 -7.61
C SER A 73 8.95 7.53 -8.27
N TYR A 74 9.34 8.52 -9.05
CA TYR A 74 8.39 9.46 -9.64
C TYR A 74 8.68 9.59 -11.13
N SER A 75 7.65 9.44 -11.95
CA SER A 75 7.76 9.68 -13.39
C SER A 75 8.02 11.15 -13.70
N MET A 76 8.33 11.47 -14.95
CA MET A 76 8.50 12.86 -15.39
C MET A 76 7.29 13.76 -15.11
N ASN A 77 6.09 13.19 -15.10
CA ASN A 77 4.85 13.87 -14.72
C ASN A 77 4.53 13.75 -13.22
N GLN A 78 5.50 13.31 -12.41
CA GLN A 78 5.45 13.16 -10.95
C GLN A 78 4.42 12.16 -10.44
N LYS A 79 3.98 11.26 -11.28
CA LYS A 79 3.20 10.12 -10.84
C LYS A 79 4.09 9.12 -10.10
N THR A 80 3.53 8.59 -9.04
CA THR A 80 4.24 7.76 -8.09
C THR A 80 4.32 6.31 -8.57
N HIS A 81 5.49 5.72 -8.50
CA HIS A 81 5.73 4.29 -8.74
C HIS A 81 6.25 3.63 -7.48
N LEU A 82 5.57 2.58 -7.05
CA LEU A 82 5.99 1.75 -5.94
C LEU A 82 7.02 0.71 -6.40
N ASN A 83 8.09 0.56 -5.62
CA ASN A 83 8.91 -0.64 -5.61
C ASN A 83 8.86 -1.24 -4.18
N PHE A 84 8.33 -2.43 -4.05
CA PHE A 84 8.31 -3.18 -2.81
C PHE A 84 9.04 -4.50 -2.99
N ALA A 85 10.25 -4.57 -2.45
CA ALA A 85 11.11 -5.75 -2.53
C ALA A 85 11.28 -6.28 -3.98
N GLY A 86 11.44 -5.36 -4.96
CA GLY A 86 11.62 -5.67 -6.37
C GLY A 86 10.32 -5.89 -7.16
N PHE A 87 9.14 -5.74 -6.54
CA PHE A 87 7.87 -5.74 -7.25
C PHE A 87 7.35 -4.32 -7.43
N GLY A 88 6.98 -3.96 -8.64
CA GLY A 88 6.28 -2.71 -8.94
C GLY A 88 4.82 -2.74 -8.47
N GLY A 89 4.15 -1.59 -8.56
CA GLY A 89 2.79 -1.40 -8.06
C GLY A 89 1.76 -2.42 -8.56
N GLN A 90 1.86 -2.82 -9.82
CA GLN A 90 0.97 -3.86 -10.38
C GLN A 90 1.20 -5.27 -9.81
N GLY A 91 2.32 -5.51 -9.13
CA GLY A 91 2.60 -6.77 -8.44
C GLY A 91 2.21 -6.75 -6.96
N ILE A 92 1.78 -5.61 -6.43
CA ILE A 92 1.32 -5.42 -5.04
C ILE A 92 -0.14 -5.01 -5.05
N LEU A 93 -0.97 -5.82 -4.40
CA LEU A 93 -2.41 -5.56 -4.33
C LEU A 93 -2.74 -4.65 -3.14
N PHE A 94 -3.36 -3.50 -3.41
CA PHE A 94 -3.89 -2.61 -2.39
C PHE A 94 -5.38 -2.85 -2.18
N LEU A 95 -5.78 -2.96 -0.91
CA LEU A 95 -7.16 -3.18 -0.48
C LEU A 95 -7.55 -2.13 0.56
N VAL A 96 -8.84 -1.79 0.60
CA VAL A 96 -9.46 -1.05 1.70
C VAL A 96 -10.59 -1.93 2.26
N ASP A 97 -10.49 -2.29 3.55
CA ASP A 97 -11.38 -3.24 4.22
C ASP A 97 -11.55 -4.59 3.47
N GLY A 98 -10.50 -5.03 2.77
CA GLY A 98 -10.48 -6.27 2.00
C GLY A 98 -10.97 -6.15 0.55
N GLU A 99 -11.39 -4.97 0.09
CA GLU A 99 -11.88 -4.70 -1.26
C GLU A 99 -10.82 -4.04 -2.13
N ARG A 100 -10.74 -4.42 -3.40
CA ARG A 100 -9.78 -3.87 -4.37
C ARG A 100 -10.08 -2.42 -4.70
N LEU A 101 -9.02 -1.68 -5.04
CA LEU A 101 -9.10 -0.33 -5.58
C LEU A 101 -9.01 -0.38 -7.09
N ALA A 102 -9.95 0.28 -7.77
CA ALA A 102 -9.91 0.49 -9.21
C ALA A 102 -9.01 1.66 -9.59
N GLY A 103 -8.69 1.74 -10.87
CA GLY A 103 -7.92 2.83 -11.46
C GLY A 103 -6.44 2.77 -11.15
N GLU A 104 -5.70 3.20 -12.12
CA GLU A 104 -4.25 3.31 -12.04
C GLU A 104 -3.79 4.68 -12.53
N SER A 105 -2.66 5.09 -12.02
CA SER A 105 -1.94 6.25 -12.47
C SER A 105 -0.53 5.82 -12.83
N MET A 106 -0.27 5.56 -14.12
CA MET A 106 1.03 5.05 -14.59
C MET A 106 1.43 3.71 -13.95
N ASP A 107 0.56 2.71 -14.02
CA ASP A 107 0.74 1.34 -13.52
C ASP A 107 0.74 1.18 -11.99
N ASP A 108 0.33 2.19 -11.25
CA ASP A 108 0.19 2.16 -9.80
C ASP A 108 -1.15 2.75 -9.35
N VAL A 109 -1.60 2.38 -8.17
CA VAL A 109 -2.74 3.05 -7.54
C VAL A 109 -2.43 4.53 -7.30
N ASP A 110 -3.42 5.38 -7.32
CA ASP A 110 -3.24 6.78 -6.93
C ASP A 110 -3.10 6.88 -5.40
N PHE A 111 -1.85 6.98 -4.91
CA PHE A 111 -1.55 7.05 -3.48
C PHE A 111 -2.11 8.31 -2.79
N SER A 112 -2.46 9.36 -3.55
CA SER A 112 -3.03 10.58 -2.96
C SER A 112 -4.42 10.36 -2.35
N ARG A 113 -5.17 9.32 -2.79
CA ARG A 113 -6.46 8.91 -2.20
C ARG A 113 -6.32 8.02 -0.95
N LEU A 114 -5.09 7.58 -0.62
CA LEU A 114 -4.81 6.71 0.51
C LEU A 114 -4.31 7.52 1.71
N LEU A 115 -5.23 8.21 2.37
CA LEU A 115 -4.93 8.98 3.59
C LEU A 115 -4.86 8.05 4.80
N VAL A 116 -4.09 8.43 5.82
CA VAL A 116 -4.04 7.71 7.11
C VAL A 116 -5.14 8.13 8.07
N SER A 117 -5.83 9.23 7.80
CA SER A 117 -7.01 9.65 8.55
C SER A 117 -8.11 8.58 8.46
N GLY A 118 -8.67 8.17 9.59
CA GLY A 118 -9.68 7.11 9.62
C GLY A 118 -9.14 5.69 9.47
N VAL A 119 -7.81 5.50 9.38
CA VAL A 119 -7.19 4.16 9.34
C VAL A 119 -7.03 3.62 10.76
N GLU A 120 -7.48 2.39 10.99
CA GLU A 120 -7.28 1.65 12.24
C GLU A 120 -5.90 0.99 12.25
N ARG A 121 -5.59 0.27 11.18
CA ARG A 121 -4.31 -0.40 10.96
C ARG A 121 -4.09 -0.73 9.49
N ILE A 122 -2.86 -1.03 9.12
CA ILE A 122 -2.53 -1.58 7.80
C ILE A 122 -1.92 -2.97 8.01
N GLU A 123 -2.50 -3.96 7.34
CA GLU A 123 -2.01 -5.34 7.32
C GLU A 123 -1.24 -5.59 6.02
N ILE A 124 -0.01 -6.06 6.13
CA ILE A 124 0.87 -6.28 4.99
C ILE A 124 1.29 -7.74 4.97
N VAL A 125 0.91 -8.45 3.91
CA VAL A 125 1.35 -9.80 3.64
C VAL A 125 2.46 -9.76 2.60
N LYS A 126 3.64 -10.24 2.96
CA LYS A 126 4.79 -10.34 2.05
C LYS A 126 4.74 -11.65 1.26
N GLY A 127 5.09 -11.57 -0.03
CA GLY A 127 5.14 -12.70 -0.93
C GLY A 127 3.81 -13.03 -1.61
N ALA A 128 3.85 -14.02 -2.50
CA ALA A 128 2.71 -14.37 -3.35
C ALA A 128 1.45 -14.73 -2.55
N SER A 129 0.37 -14.04 -2.86
CA SER A 129 -0.93 -14.20 -2.20
C SER A 129 -2.09 -14.39 -3.19
N SER A 130 -1.76 -14.69 -4.46
CA SER A 130 -2.77 -14.87 -5.52
C SER A 130 -3.72 -16.03 -5.26
N ALA A 131 -3.31 -17.06 -4.51
CA ALA A 131 -4.21 -18.14 -4.09
C ALA A 131 -5.40 -17.68 -3.22
N LEU A 132 -5.32 -16.48 -2.62
CA LEU A 132 -6.42 -15.89 -1.85
C LEU A 132 -7.03 -14.68 -2.52
N TYR A 133 -6.23 -13.89 -3.22
CA TYR A 133 -6.60 -12.57 -3.70
C TYR A 133 -6.64 -12.45 -5.24
N GLY A 134 -6.24 -13.51 -5.97
CA GLY A 134 -6.23 -13.51 -7.44
C GLY A 134 -5.10 -12.70 -8.05
N SER A 135 -5.32 -12.14 -9.21
CA SER A 135 -4.36 -11.37 -10.00
C SER A 135 -3.77 -10.19 -9.21
N SER A 136 -2.53 -9.81 -9.54
CA SER A 136 -1.80 -8.65 -8.98
C SER A 136 -1.32 -8.80 -7.53
N ALA A 137 -1.41 -9.99 -6.93
CA ALA A 137 -0.85 -10.30 -5.61
C ALA A 137 0.43 -11.15 -5.69
N THR A 138 1.31 -10.83 -6.65
CA THR A 138 2.56 -11.58 -6.91
C THR A 138 3.65 -11.30 -5.89
N GLY A 139 3.78 -10.06 -5.44
CA GLY A 139 4.78 -9.60 -4.46
C GLY A 139 4.21 -9.40 -3.05
N GLY A 140 2.90 -9.23 -2.92
CA GLY A 140 2.25 -9.04 -1.63
C GLY A 140 0.89 -8.38 -1.69
N VAL A 141 0.32 -8.18 -0.50
CA VAL A 141 -0.97 -7.49 -0.30
C VAL A 141 -0.81 -6.45 0.80
N VAL A 142 -1.33 -5.26 0.58
CA VAL A 142 -1.44 -4.18 1.55
C VAL A 142 -2.92 -3.89 1.77
N ASN A 143 -3.44 -4.23 2.95
CA ASN A 143 -4.84 -4.05 3.29
C ASN A 143 -5.00 -2.97 4.35
N ILE A 144 -5.69 -1.90 4.01
CA ILE A 144 -5.95 -0.74 4.84
C ILE A 144 -7.28 -0.99 5.55
N ILE A 145 -7.24 -1.18 6.86
CA ILE A 145 -8.44 -1.40 7.68
C ILE A 145 -8.88 -0.07 8.25
N THR A 146 -10.12 0.32 7.98
CA THR A 146 -10.71 1.58 8.46
C THR A 146 -11.26 1.45 9.87
N LYS A 147 -11.29 2.57 10.61
CA LYS A 147 -11.83 2.63 11.97
C LYS A 147 -13.33 2.40 11.99
N ASP A 148 -13.78 1.66 13.01
CA ASP A 148 -15.19 1.54 13.38
C ASP A 148 -15.53 2.45 14.57
N ALA A 149 -16.81 2.78 14.73
CA ALA A 149 -17.31 3.45 15.91
C ALA A 149 -17.22 2.51 17.13
N THR A 150 -16.44 2.89 18.13
CA THR A 150 -16.23 2.10 19.36
C THR A 150 -16.95 2.67 20.57
N ARG A 151 -17.32 3.97 20.54
CA ARG A 151 -17.99 4.71 21.60
C ARG A 151 -19.40 5.13 21.17
N PRO A 152 -20.29 5.49 22.11
CA PRO A 152 -21.62 6.00 21.77
C PRO A 152 -21.58 7.16 20.78
N TRP A 153 -20.63 8.08 20.94
CA TRP A 153 -20.26 9.06 19.96
C TRP A 153 -18.78 9.45 20.11
N SER A 154 -18.18 9.91 19.03
CA SER A 154 -16.86 10.52 19.03
C SER A 154 -16.74 11.52 17.89
N LEU A 155 -15.99 12.61 18.12
CA LEU A 155 -15.66 13.60 17.10
C LEU A 155 -14.19 13.98 17.24
N ASN A 156 -13.38 13.62 16.26
CA ASN A 156 -12.00 14.07 16.13
C ASN A 156 -11.90 15.13 15.03
N LEU A 157 -11.28 16.25 15.32
CA LEU A 157 -10.97 17.30 14.35
C LEU A 157 -9.45 17.51 14.34
N ASN A 158 -8.86 17.69 13.17
CA ASN A 158 -7.43 17.95 13.04
C ASN A 158 -7.15 18.99 11.96
N GLY A 159 -6.07 19.75 12.18
CA GLY A 159 -5.56 20.70 11.22
C GLY A 159 -4.04 20.70 11.25
N ARG A 160 -3.40 20.87 10.10
CA ARG A 160 -1.95 20.89 9.94
C ARG A 160 -1.55 21.93 8.92
N TYR A 161 -0.41 22.57 9.17
CA TYR A 161 0.24 23.51 8.26
C TYR A 161 1.73 23.16 8.14
N ALA A 162 2.25 23.18 6.92
CA ALA A 162 3.66 22.97 6.63
C ALA A 162 4.16 23.92 5.52
N LYS A 163 5.45 23.85 5.21
CA LYS A 163 6.10 24.59 4.13
C LYS A 163 5.36 24.41 2.80
N HIS A 164 5.46 25.37 1.90
CA HIS A 164 4.79 25.41 0.61
C HIS A 164 3.26 25.49 0.70
N ASN A 165 2.77 26.22 1.73
CA ASN A 165 1.34 26.38 1.98
C ASN A 165 0.60 25.02 2.05
N ASP A 166 1.30 23.98 2.53
CA ASP A 166 0.71 22.63 2.72
C ASP A 166 -0.25 22.67 3.90
N GLN A 167 -1.55 22.74 3.60
CA GLN A 167 -2.65 22.86 4.54
C GLN A 167 -3.47 21.58 4.49
N ARG A 168 -3.69 20.96 5.64
CA ARG A 168 -4.50 19.75 5.78
C ARG A 168 -5.49 19.92 6.90
N TYR A 169 -6.75 19.67 6.60
CA TYR A 169 -7.86 19.72 7.55
C TYR A 169 -8.62 18.40 7.45
N GLY A 170 -8.96 17.83 8.59
CA GLY A 170 -9.68 16.58 8.62
C GLY A 170 -10.57 16.45 9.85
N GLY A 171 -11.55 15.60 9.73
CA GLY A 171 -12.40 15.22 10.85
C GLY A 171 -13.00 13.84 10.66
N MET A 172 -13.28 13.19 11.79
CA MET A 172 -13.99 11.93 11.84
C MET A 172 -15.06 12.02 12.92
N PHE A 173 -16.31 11.82 12.52
CA PHE A 173 -17.45 11.71 13.41
C PHE A 173 -17.93 10.26 13.42
N ALA A 174 -18.12 9.68 14.59
CA ALA A 174 -18.60 8.32 14.71
C ALA A 174 -19.66 8.19 15.78
N LEU A 175 -20.66 7.35 15.50
CA LEU A 175 -21.79 7.03 16.37
C LEU A 175 -21.92 5.53 16.53
N ARG A 176 -22.25 5.07 17.74
CA ARG A 176 -22.54 3.67 18.02
C ARG A 176 -23.74 3.54 18.97
N SER A 177 -24.65 2.69 18.58
CA SER A 177 -25.72 2.19 19.44
C SER A 177 -25.64 0.66 19.55
N LYS A 178 -26.63 0.04 20.18
CA LYS A 178 -26.69 -1.42 20.32
C LYS A 178 -26.67 -2.13 18.94
N HIS A 179 -27.40 -1.60 17.97
CA HIS A 179 -27.62 -2.26 16.69
C HIS A 179 -26.98 -1.51 15.50
N TRP A 180 -26.58 -0.26 15.68
CA TRP A 180 -26.07 0.57 14.61
C TRP A 180 -24.72 1.19 14.98
N SER A 181 -23.82 1.24 14.03
CA SER A 181 -22.63 2.07 14.11
C SER A 181 -22.41 2.79 12.78
N ASN A 182 -22.01 4.05 12.86
CA ASN A 182 -21.66 4.86 11.69
C ASN A 182 -20.33 5.57 11.96
N ALA A 183 -19.49 5.67 10.94
CA ALA A 183 -18.24 6.40 10.99
C ALA A 183 -18.08 7.20 9.68
N PHE A 184 -18.18 8.51 9.80
CA PHE A 184 -18.02 9.46 8.70
C PHE A 184 -16.70 10.21 8.85
N SER A 185 -15.93 10.32 7.77
CA SER A 185 -14.69 11.12 7.71
C SER A 185 -14.70 12.07 6.53
N ALA A 186 -14.15 13.27 6.76
CA ALA A 186 -13.95 14.28 5.73
C ALA A 186 -12.54 14.84 5.85
N ASN A 187 -11.84 15.00 4.72
CA ASN A 187 -10.49 15.52 4.67
C ASN A 187 -10.34 16.50 3.51
N TYR A 188 -9.54 17.54 3.73
CA TYR A 188 -9.16 18.51 2.71
C TYR A 188 -7.66 18.75 2.78
N HIS A 189 -7.00 18.82 1.61
CA HIS A 189 -5.59 19.14 1.49
C HIS A 189 -5.38 20.15 0.37
N ASN A 190 -4.53 21.13 0.60
CA ASN A 190 -4.07 22.10 -0.39
C ASN A 190 -2.57 22.32 -0.23
N LYS A 191 -1.85 22.38 -1.34
CA LYS A 191 -0.41 22.60 -1.37
C LYS A 191 -0.02 23.37 -2.63
N ASP A 192 0.92 24.30 -2.49
CA ASP A 192 1.45 25.09 -3.61
C ASP A 192 2.58 24.36 -4.35
N ASN A 193 2.89 24.83 -5.56
CA ASN A 193 4.04 24.35 -6.34
C ASN A 193 5.36 24.72 -5.66
N TYR A 194 6.35 23.86 -5.81
CA TYR A 194 7.73 24.20 -5.43
C TYR A 194 8.75 23.42 -6.26
N ASN A 195 9.99 23.96 -6.36
CA ASN A 195 11.09 23.29 -7.04
C ASN A 195 11.94 22.49 -6.05
N VAL A 196 12.19 21.23 -6.35
CA VAL A 196 13.09 20.36 -5.55
C VAL A 196 14.54 20.82 -5.73
N THR A 197 14.91 21.21 -6.94
CA THR A 197 16.25 21.68 -7.29
C THR A 197 16.16 22.95 -8.13
N SER A 198 17.17 23.79 -8.04
CA SER A 198 17.31 24.97 -8.90
C SER A 198 18.00 24.68 -10.23
N ALA A 199 18.68 23.53 -10.34
CA ALA A 199 19.43 23.14 -11.52
C ALA A 199 18.77 21.95 -12.24
N PRO A 200 18.74 21.93 -13.57
CA PRO A 200 18.30 20.78 -14.34
C PRO A 200 19.26 19.60 -14.16
N ASN A 201 18.75 18.40 -14.35
CA ASN A 201 19.57 17.20 -14.43
C ASN A 201 20.56 17.38 -15.61
N PRO A 202 21.86 17.18 -15.41
CA PRO A 202 22.86 17.41 -16.46
C PRO A 202 22.73 16.48 -17.67
N VAL A 203 22.08 15.31 -17.50
CA VAL A 203 21.87 14.32 -18.57
C VAL A 203 20.49 14.51 -19.21
N THR A 204 19.42 14.47 -18.39
CA THR A 204 18.04 14.50 -18.89
C THR A 204 17.50 15.92 -19.10
N ARG A 205 18.22 16.95 -18.64
CA ARG A 205 17.87 18.38 -18.69
C ARG A 205 16.52 18.72 -18.02
N VAL A 206 15.96 17.81 -17.26
CA VAL A 206 14.68 18.01 -16.58
C VAL A 206 14.87 18.85 -15.32
N ILE A 207 14.07 19.91 -15.16
CA ILE A 207 13.91 20.66 -13.92
C ILE A 207 12.73 20.04 -13.18
N SER A 208 12.90 19.80 -11.89
CA SER A 208 11.84 19.21 -11.07
C SER A 208 11.04 20.28 -10.35
N THR A 209 9.84 20.52 -10.80
CA THR A 209 8.79 21.25 -10.07
C THR A 209 7.81 20.24 -9.50
N ILE A 210 7.60 20.24 -8.19
CA ILE A 210 6.49 19.54 -7.57
C ILE A 210 5.26 20.41 -7.76
N TYR A 211 4.26 19.85 -8.45
CA TYR A 211 3.03 20.59 -8.73
C TYR A 211 2.16 20.63 -7.47
N GLY A 212 1.53 21.76 -7.28
CA GLY A 212 0.53 21.93 -6.25
C GLY A 212 -0.69 21.06 -6.51
N GLU A 213 -1.37 20.72 -5.46
CA GLU A 213 -2.57 19.93 -5.54
C GLU A 213 -3.61 20.39 -4.52
N ARG A 214 -4.86 20.16 -4.86
CA ARG A 214 -6.00 20.35 -3.98
C ARG A 214 -6.81 19.07 -3.96
N THR A 215 -7.02 18.49 -2.79
CA THR A 215 -7.81 17.25 -2.64
C THR A 215 -8.93 17.43 -1.65
N ALA A 216 -10.03 16.69 -1.87
CA ALA A 216 -11.12 16.50 -0.92
C ALA A 216 -11.48 15.00 -0.88
N ASP A 217 -11.64 14.44 0.31
CA ASP A 217 -11.95 13.03 0.54
C ASP A 217 -13.07 12.91 1.56
N PHE A 218 -14.11 12.15 1.22
CA PHE A 218 -15.25 11.87 2.08
C PHE A 218 -15.49 10.37 2.11
N LYS A 219 -15.62 9.80 3.29
CA LYS A 219 -15.90 8.37 3.49
C LYS A 219 -16.93 8.18 4.57
N ASP A 220 -17.86 7.29 4.32
CA ASP A 220 -18.89 6.87 5.28
C ASP A 220 -18.93 5.34 5.37
N LYS A 221 -19.05 4.83 6.59
CA LYS A 221 -19.18 3.41 6.90
C LYS A 221 -20.31 3.22 7.90
N LEU A 222 -21.37 2.57 7.45
CA LEU A 222 -22.54 2.23 8.25
C LEU A 222 -22.54 0.72 8.50
N THR A 223 -22.79 0.31 9.74
CA THR A 223 -22.94 -1.11 10.09
C THR A 223 -24.20 -1.32 10.90
N TRP A 224 -25.03 -2.26 10.49
CA TRP A 224 -26.22 -2.70 11.18
C TRP A 224 -26.05 -4.13 11.72
N ARG A 225 -26.28 -4.30 13.01
CA ARG A 225 -26.19 -5.59 13.72
C ARG A 225 -27.53 -5.92 14.35
N PRO A 226 -28.47 -6.51 13.60
CA PRO A 226 -29.79 -6.90 14.14
C PRO A 226 -29.69 -7.98 15.21
N SER A 227 -28.62 -8.77 15.19
CA SER A 227 -28.33 -9.79 16.20
C SER A 227 -26.80 -9.98 16.34
N ASP A 228 -26.38 -10.76 17.33
CA ASP A 228 -24.97 -11.13 17.53
C ASP A 228 -24.44 -12.05 16.41
N ARG A 229 -25.32 -12.59 15.57
CA ARG A 229 -24.99 -13.52 14.48
C ARG A 229 -25.02 -12.88 13.10
N LEU A 230 -25.61 -11.70 12.96
CA LEU A 230 -25.78 -11.05 11.66
C LEU A 230 -25.29 -9.61 11.70
N SER A 231 -24.40 -9.28 10.77
CA SER A 231 -23.92 -7.93 10.54
C SER A 231 -24.06 -7.57 9.06
N VAL A 232 -24.62 -6.40 8.79
CA VAL A 232 -24.73 -5.82 7.45
C VAL A 232 -24.00 -4.49 7.45
N GLY A 233 -23.01 -4.36 6.60
CA GLY A 233 -22.23 -3.15 6.41
C GLY A 233 -22.53 -2.49 5.06
N ALA A 234 -22.52 -1.17 5.02
CA ALA A 234 -22.52 -0.38 3.80
C ALA A 234 -21.41 0.67 3.91
N ARG A 235 -20.71 0.93 2.81
CA ARG A 235 -19.71 1.98 2.72
C ARG A 235 -19.92 2.81 1.47
N ALA A 236 -19.55 4.10 1.54
CA ALA A 236 -19.51 5.01 0.40
C ALA A 236 -18.29 5.92 0.53
N GLY A 237 -17.69 6.29 -0.58
CA GLY A 237 -16.55 7.19 -0.63
C GLY A 237 -16.58 8.08 -1.86
N TYR A 238 -16.09 9.29 -1.70
CA TYR A 238 -15.82 10.21 -2.79
C TYR A 238 -14.48 10.88 -2.57
N PHE A 239 -13.61 10.83 -3.57
CA PHE A 239 -12.34 11.52 -3.60
C PHE A 239 -12.28 12.46 -4.80
N PHE A 240 -11.75 13.65 -4.61
CA PHE A 240 -11.45 14.60 -5.65
C PHE A 240 -10.02 15.10 -5.50
N ARG A 241 -9.29 15.20 -6.61
CA ARG A 241 -7.99 15.85 -6.70
C ARG A 241 -7.91 16.72 -7.95
N GLU A 242 -7.36 17.91 -7.80
CA GLU A 242 -7.00 18.79 -8.89
C GLU A 242 -5.52 19.16 -8.77
N THR A 243 -4.78 19.07 -9.88
CA THR A 243 -3.37 19.45 -9.95
C THR A 243 -3.11 20.25 -11.22
N THR A 244 -2.38 21.37 -11.11
CA THR A 244 -2.13 22.27 -12.24
C THR A 244 -0.70 22.11 -12.74
N ARG A 245 -0.52 21.32 -13.78
CA ARG A 245 0.75 21.17 -14.51
C ARG A 245 0.87 22.16 -15.65
N THR A 246 -0.22 22.37 -16.36
CA THR A 246 -0.33 23.28 -17.49
C THR A 246 -1.27 24.41 -17.12
N VAL A 247 -0.86 25.65 -17.39
CA VAL A 247 -1.69 26.84 -17.12
C VAL A 247 -3.03 26.72 -17.85
N ASN A 248 -4.13 27.02 -17.15
CA ASN A 248 -5.51 26.94 -17.64
C ASN A 248 -5.99 25.53 -18.05
N LEU A 249 -5.21 24.48 -17.75
CA LEU A 249 -5.56 23.10 -18.04
C LEU A 249 -5.19 22.18 -16.86
N PRO A 250 -5.81 22.34 -15.67
CA PRO A 250 -5.59 21.43 -14.55
C PRO A 250 -6.14 20.04 -14.86
N GLU A 251 -5.42 19.02 -14.38
CA GLU A 251 -5.88 17.65 -14.35
C GLU A 251 -6.77 17.43 -13.13
N ARG A 252 -7.93 16.81 -13.32
CA ARG A 252 -8.89 16.44 -12.27
C ARG A 252 -9.03 14.95 -12.18
N TYR A 253 -9.02 14.46 -10.96
CA TYR A 253 -9.20 13.05 -10.63
C TYR A 253 -10.37 12.90 -9.69
N ARG A 254 -11.23 11.91 -9.93
CA ARG A 254 -12.39 11.60 -9.09
C ARG A 254 -12.44 10.11 -8.84
N ASP A 255 -12.78 9.75 -7.62
CA ASP A 255 -13.03 8.38 -7.24
C ASP A 255 -14.39 8.29 -6.55
N PHE A 256 -15.21 7.36 -7.03
CA PHE A 256 -16.49 6.99 -6.42
C PHE A 256 -16.40 5.55 -5.98
N SER A 257 -16.41 5.30 -4.70
CA SER A 257 -16.33 3.95 -4.16
C SER A 257 -17.53 3.62 -3.29
N GLY A 258 -17.93 2.35 -3.29
CA GLY A 258 -19.03 1.88 -2.48
C GLY A 258 -18.99 0.37 -2.28
N GLY A 259 -19.77 -0.12 -1.32
CA GLY A 259 -19.83 -1.55 -1.09
C GLY A 259 -20.87 -1.95 -0.06
N LEU A 260 -21.29 -3.19 -0.17
CA LEU A 260 -22.18 -3.85 0.78
C LEU A 260 -21.48 -5.10 1.28
N ARG A 261 -21.58 -5.37 2.58
CA ARG A 261 -21.03 -6.56 3.22
C ARG A 261 -22.07 -7.20 4.13
N LEU A 262 -22.22 -8.49 4.01
CA LEU A 262 -22.98 -9.35 4.90
C LEU A 262 -22.01 -10.30 5.60
N ASP A 263 -22.05 -10.35 6.93
CA ASP A 263 -21.37 -11.36 7.74
C ASP A 263 -22.45 -12.10 8.55
N TRP A 264 -22.59 -13.40 8.31
CA TRP A 264 -23.62 -14.23 8.96
C TRP A 264 -23.02 -15.47 9.62
N LEU A 265 -23.00 -15.47 10.92
CA LEU A 265 -22.65 -16.62 11.75
C LEU A 265 -23.86 -17.57 11.81
N ILE A 266 -23.93 -18.49 10.84
CA ILE A 266 -25.03 -19.46 10.69
C ILE A 266 -25.11 -20.36 11.93
N SER A 267 -23.96 -20.87 12.37
CA SER A 267 -23.78 -21.63 13.59
C SER A 267 -22.49 -21.21 14.31
N LYS A 268 -22.14 -21.84 15.43
CA LYS A 268 -20.85 -21.61 16.08
C LYS A 268 -19.64 -22.01 15.21
N ASP A 269 -19.84 -22.93 14.28
CA ASP A 269 -18.80 -23.48 13.42
C ASP A 269 -18.90 -22.99 11.96
N ASP A 270 -20.01 -22.36 11.57
CA ASP A 270 -20.31 -21.97 10.19
C ASP A 270 -20.46 -20.47 10.04
N ASN A 271 -19.67 -19.87 9.17
CA ASN A 271 -19.75 -18.46 8.83
C ASN A 271 -19.90 -18.26 7.32
N LEU A 272 -20.83 -17.39 6.92
CA LEU A 272 -21.04 -16.97 5.54
C LEU A 272 -20.77 -15.46 5.42
N GLN A 273 -19.99 -15.07 4.44
CA GLN A 273 -19.77 -13.67 4.08
C GLN A 273 -20.14 -13.45 2.61
N ALA A 274 -20.87 -12.39 2.35
CA ALA A 274 -21.12 -11.92 0.99
C ALA A 274 -20.72 -10.45 0.90
N ASN A 275 -19.96 -10.10 -0.14
CA ASN A 275 -19.49 -8.74 -0.36
C ASN A 275 -19.81 -8.33 -1.80
N TYR A 276 -20.26 -7.11 -1.98
CA TYR A 276 -20.27 -6.39 -3.23
C TYR A 276 -19.45 -5.12 -3.08
N SER A 277 -18.59 -4.84 -4.04
CA SER A 277 -17.87 -3.57 -4.11
C SER A 277 -17.92 -2.97 -5.50
N PHE A 278 -18.03 -1.66 -5.53
CA PHE A 278 -17.97 -0.79 -6.69
C PHE A 278 -16.88 0.23 -6.46
N ASP A 279 -16.05 0.45 -7.46
CA ASP A 279 -15.01 1.49 -7.45
C ASP A 279 -14.86 2.05 -8.87
N GLN A 280 -14.97 3.37 -9.01
CA GLN A 280 -14.83 4.10 -10.27
C GLN A 280 -13.81 5.22 -10.09
N TYR A 281 -12.74 5.17 -10.88
CA TYR A 281 -11.69 6.17 -10.88
C TYR A 281 -11.63 6.87 -12.25
N ASP A 282 -11.87 8.18 -12.26
CA ASP A 282 -11.91 9.02 -13.44
C ASP A 282 -10.77 10.02 -13.47
N LYS A 283 -10.21 10.29 -14.65
CA LYS A 283 -9.34 11.43 -14.93
C LYS A 283 -9.96 12.30 -16.02
N SER A 284 -9.81 13.62 -15.88
CA SER A 284 -10.23 14.61 -16.88
C SER A 284 -9.27 15.78 -16.94
N ASP A 285 -9.19 16.43 -18.10
CA ASP A 285 -8.53 17.70 -18.29
C ASP A 285 -9.59 18.83 -18.25
N TYR A 286 -9.42 19.78 -17.32
CA TYR A 286 -10.34 20.90 -17.17
C TYR A 286 -9.86 22.13 -17.91
N GLN A 287 -10.53 22.48 -19.02
CA GLN A 287 -10.28 23.69 -19.79
C GLN A 287 -10.88 24.89 -19.06
N GLN A 288 -10.09 25.58 -18.24
CA GLN A 288 -10.58 26.68 -17.38
C GLN A 288 -11.26 27.81 -18.16
N LEU A 289 -10.71 28.19 -19.30
CA LEU A 289 -11.24 29.29 -20.13
C LEU A 289 -12.60 28.95 -20.77
N ARG A 290 -12.89 27.69 -20.96
CA ARG A 290 -14.15 27.21 -21.57
C ARG A 290 -15.11 26.63 -20.55
N HIS A 291 -14.69 26.49 -19.27
CA HIS A 291 -15.42 25.78 -18.21
C HIS A 291 -15.84 24.37 -18.60
N LEU A 292 -14.99 23.68 -19.38
CA LEU A 292 -15.26 22.35 -19.93
C LEU A 292 -14.34 21.31 -19.29
N ASP A 293 -14.94 20.27 -18.74
CA ASP A 293 -14.27 19.12 -18.13
C ASP A 293 -14.29 17.94 -19.13
N ILE A 294 -13.14 17.57 -19.69
CA ILE A 294 -13.02 16.53 -20.72
C ILE A 294 -12.42 15.29 -20.07
N ARG A 295 -13.26 14.27 -19.88
CA ARG A 295 -12.83 12.99 -19.35
C ARG A 295 -12.04 12.21 -20.43
N ASP A 296 -10.81 11.82 -20.10
CA ASP A 296 -9.91 11.05 -20.94
C ASP A 296 -9.64 9.64 -20.40
N TYR A 297 -10.00 9.37 -19.14
CA TYR A 297 -9.83 8.07 -18.49
C TYR A 297 -10.97 7.79 -17.52
N SER A 298 -11.45 6.54 -17.50
CA SER A 298 -12.37 6.00 -16.51
C SER A 298 -12.14 4.50 -16.35
N ASN A 299 -11.83 4.05 -15.15
CA ASN A 299 -11.79 2.63 -14.81
C ASN A 299 -12.88 2.33 -13.78
N VAL A 300 -13.72 1.35 -14.09
CA VAL A 300 -14.84 0.93 -13.24
C VAL A 300 -14.69 -0.54 -12.94
N GLN A 301 -14.65 -0.87 -11.65
CA GLN A 301 -14.62 -2.26 -11.20
C GLN A 301 -15.84 -2.57 -10.34
N ASN A 302 -16.49 -3.68 -10.66
CA ASN A 302 -17.54 -4.29 -9.86
C ASN A 302 -17.04 -5.65 -9.39
N THR A 303 -17.05 -5.90 -8.09
CA THR A 303 -16.63 -7.19 -7.54
C THR A 303 -17.72 -7.76 -6.64
N PHE A 304 -18.09 -8.99 -6.87
CA PHE A 304 -18.95 -9.77 -6.00
C PHE A 304 -18.17 -10.94 -5.43
N ARG A 305 -18.28 -11.17 -4.12
CA ARG A 305 -17.56 -12.24 -3.40
C ARG A 305 -18.50 -12.98 -2.50
N LEU A 306 -18.42 -14.31 -2.51
CA LEU A 306 -19.05 -15.20 -1.54
C LEU A 306 -18.00 -16.05 -0.85
N LEU A 307 -18.04 -16.10 0.46
CA LEU A 307 -17.10 -16.82 1.33
C LEU A 307 -17.87 -17.64 2.34
N TYR A 308 -17.56 -18.94 2.42
CA TYR A 308 -18.06 -19.83 3.45
C TYR A 308 -16.89 -20.43 4.23
N SER A 309 -16.98 -20.41 5.55
CA SER A 309 -15.99 -21.02 6.44
C SER A 309 -16.65 -21.99 7.40
N HIS A 310 -16.07 -23.18 7.52
CA HIS A 310 -16.49 -24.22 8.47
C HIS A 310 -15.34 -24.60 9.39
N ALA A 311 -15.57 -24.53 10.70
CA ALA A 311 -14.60 -24.94 11.71
C ALA A 311 -14.83 -26.40 12.13
N PHE A 312 -13.80 -27.25 11.97
CA PHE A 312 -13.78 -28.62 12.47
C PHE A 312 -13.24 -28.65 13.90
N GLY A 313 -14.07 -28.17 14.84
CA GLY A 313 -13.65 -27.95 16.22
C GLY A 313 -12.53 -26.90 16.32
N GLU A 314 -11.53 -27.16 17.15
CA GLU A 314 -10.36 -26.29 17.33
C GLU A 314 -9.16 -26.67 16.44
N THR A 315 -9.28 -27.75 15.69
CA THR A 315 -8.15 -28.36 14.98
C THR A 315 -8.00 -27.88 13.55
N ALA A 316 -9.10 -27.59 12.85
CA ALA A 316 -9.02 -27.18 11.46
C ALA A 316 -10.16 -26.24 11.05
N THR A 317 -9.93 -25.46 10.00
CA THR A 317 -10.93 -24.62 9.35
C THR A 317 -10.83 -24.77 7.84
N LEU A 318 -11.93 -25.07 7.18
CA LEU A 318 -12.07 -24.99 5.73
C LEU A 318 -12.73 -23.66 5.37
N THR A 319 -12.11 -22.91 4.49
CA THR A 319 -12.69 -21.72 3.87
C THR A 319 -12.75 -21.94 2.38
N ALA A 320 -13.93 -21.79 1.78
CA ALA A 320 -14.15 -21.86 0.35
C ALA A 320 -14.87 -20.60 -0.13
N GLY A 321 -14.60 -20.19 -1.35
CA GLY A 321 -15.22 -18.99 -1.87
C GLY A 321 -15.22 -18.94 -3.39
N ALA A 322 -16.04 -18.00 -3.90
CA ALA A 322 -16.10 -17.63 -5.30
C ALA A 322 -16.14 -16.11 -5.41
N ASP A 323 -15.38 -15.58 -6.35
CA ASP A 323 -15.38 -14.15 -6.69
C ASP A 323 -15.80 -13.98 -8.16
N TYR A 324 -16.48 -12.89 -8.45
CA TYR A 324 -16.72 -12.37 -9.79
C TYR A 324 -16.23 -10.93 -9.85
N MET A 325 -15.49 -10.57 -10.88
CA MET A 325 -15.03 -9.20 -11.12
C MET A 325 -15.30 -8.81 -12.56
N HIS A 326 -15.98 -7.69 -12.75
CA HIS A 326 -16.12 -6.99 -14.00
C HIS A 326 -15.24 -5.76 -13.99
N ASP A 327 -14.32 -5.64 -14.94
CA ASP A 327 -13.39 -4.54 -15.11
C ASP A 327 -13.63 -3.84 -16.44
N TYR A 328 -14.02 -2.56 -16.39
CA TYR A 328 -14.27 -1.70 -17.55
C TYR A 328 -13.25 -0.57 -17.55
N LEU A 329 -12.61 -0.35 -18.69
CA LEU A 329 -11.65 0.73 -18.91
C LEU A 329 -12.04 1.55 -20.15
N TYR A 330 -12.34 2.84 -19.94
CA TYR A 330 -12.36 3.85 -20.97
C TYR A 330 -11.07 4.66 -20.91
N ASN A 331 -10.40 4.81 -22.05
CA ASN A 331 -9.22 5.67 -22.16
C ASN A 331 -9.07 6.08 -23.63
N THR A 332 -8.91 7.38 -23.88
CA THR A 332 -8.75 7.94 -25.23
C THR A 332 -7.53 7.43 -25.98
N TYR A 333 -6.62 6.76 -25.27
CA TYR A 333 -5.43 6.13 -25.87
C TYR A 333 -5.60 4.63 -26.13
N LEU A 334 -6.78 4.07 -25.95
CA LEU A 334 -7.06 2.69 -26.31
C LEU A 334 -7.51 2.59 -27.77
N SER A 335 -7.12 1.52 -28.45
CA SER A 335 -7.74 1.16 -29.72
C SER A 335 -9.22 0.85 -29.50
N GLY A 336 -10.11 1.78 -29.95
CA GLY A 336 -11.57 1.67 -29.78
C GLY A 336 -12.11 2.19 -28.44
N ASP A 337 -11.39 3.11 -27.79
CA ASP A 337 -11.75 3.94 -26.63
C ASP A 337 -12.14 3.20 -25.35
N ALA A 338 -12.83 2.07 -25.41
CA ALA A 338 -13.24 1.31 -24.23
C ALA A 338 -13.02 -0.20 -24.40
N ARG A 339 -12.72 -0.85 -23.30
CA ARG A 339 -12.52 -2.30 -23.18
C ARG A 339 -13.07 -2.79 -21.85
N GLU A 340 -13.46 -4.06 -21.83
CA GLU A 340 -13.95 -4.73 -20.63
C GLU A 340 -13.39 -6.14 -20.50
N GLN A 341 -13.36 -6.67 -19.29
CA GLN A 341 -12.93 -8.02 -18.98
C GLN A 341 -13.67 -8.55 -17.76
N ASP A 342 -14.11 -9.79 -17.83
CA ASP A 342 -14.68 -10.52 -16.72
C ASP A 342 -13.69 -11.53 -16.16
N CYS A 343 -13.67 -11.66 -14.84
CA CYS A 343 -12.95 -12.71 -14.13
C CYS A 343 -13.89 -13.45 -13.18
N TYR A 344 -13.92 -14.77 -13.31
CA TYR A 344 -14.64 -15.68 -12.42
C TYR A 344 -13.62 -16.56 -11.73
N ASP A 345 -13.75 -16.73 -10.44
CA ASP A 345 -12.82 -17.58 -9.74
C ASP A 345 -13.47 -18.35 -8.59
N VAL A 346 -12.80 -19.46 -8.26
CA VAL A 346 -13.13 -20.27 -7.11
C VAL A 346 -11.86 -20.60 -6.35
N PHE A 347 -11.95 -20.61 -5.02
CA PHE A 347 -10.80 -20.98 -4.18
C PHE A 347 -11.24 -21.78 -2.96
N ALA A 348 -10.29 -22.53 -2.40
CA ALA A 348 -10.43 -23.23 -1.15
C ALA A 348 -9.13 -23.12 -0.35
N GLN A 349 -9.25 -22.96 0.95
CA GLN A 349 -8.16 -22.96 1.92
C GLN A 349 -8.48 -23.91 3.05
N TYR A 350 -7.54 -24.76 3.40
CA TYR A 350 -7.59 -25.62 4.56
C TYR A 350 -6.50 -25.20 5.55
N ASP A 351 -6.91 -24.85 6.72
CA ASP A 351 -6.08 -24.42 7.83
C ASP A 351 -6.12 -25.49 8.91
N TRP A 352 -4.99 -26.06 9.23
CA TRP A 352 -4.90 -27.24 10.08
C TRP A 352 -3.84 -27.10 11.17
N ASN A 353 -4.28 -27.13 12.41
CA ASN A 353 -3.45 -27.29 13.59
C ASN A 353 -3.07 -28.78 13.74
N ILE A 354 -1.96 -29.18 13.09
CA ILE A 354 -1.47 -30.58 13.09
C ILE A 354 -1.11 -31.02 14.53
N THR A 355 -0.52 -30.08 15.26
CA THR A 355 -0.25 -30.21 16.70
C THR A 355 -0.33 -28.82 17.34
N ASP A 356 -0.29 -28.73 18.66
CA ASP A 356 -0.22 -27.42 19.38
C ASP A 356 0.96 -26.53 18.94
N LYS A 357 1.98 -27.12 18.33
CA LYS A 357 3.20 -26.44 17.89
C LYS A 357 3.32 -26.29 16.39
N LEU A 358 2.64 -27.11 15.62
CA LEU A 358 2.75 -27.14 14.15
C LEU A 358 1.38 -26.90 13.50
N GLU A 359 1.32 -25.88 12.67
CA GLU A 359 0.17 -25.53 11.86
C GLU A 359 0.55 -25.47 10.39
N ALA A 360 -0.35 -25.89 9.52
CA ALA A 360 -0.24 -25.82 8.07
C ALA A 360 -1.46 -25.12 7.48
N VAL A 361 -1.24 -24.27 6.49
CA VAL A 361 -2.30 -23.70 5.66
C VAL A 361 -2.02 -24.01 4.21
N ALA A 362 -2.91 -24.75 3.57
CA ALA A 362 -2.88 -25.03 2.15
C ALA A 362 -4.04 -24.31 1.46
N ALA A 363 -3.79 -23.68 0.33
CA ALA A 363 -4.83 -23.03 -0.47
C ALA A 363 -4.62 -23.29 -1.96
N VAL A 364 -5.72 -23.33 -2.68
CA VAL A 364 -5.76 -23.43 -4.14
C VAL A 364 -6.81 -22.48 -4.68
N ARG A 365 -6.54 -21.92 -5.84
CA ARG A 365 -7.46 -21.03 -6.54
C ARG A 365 -7.36 -21.28 -8.05
N TYR A 366 -8.49 -21.16 -8.73
CA TYR A 366 -8.56 -21.12 -10.16
C TYR A 366 -9.29 -19.86 -10.61
N ASP A 367 -8.60 -19.03 -11.40
CA ASP A 367 -9.12 -17.82 -12.01
C ASP A 367 -9.38 -18.08 -13.51
N TYR A 368 -10.60 -17.78 -13.97
CA TYR A 368 -11.00 -17.85 -15.36
C TYR A 368 -11.32 -16.45 -15.88
N PHE A 369 -10.55 -16.01 -16.88
CA PHE A 369 -10.75 -14.73 -17.56
C PHE A 369 -11.54 -14.92 -18.85
N SER A 370 -12.38 -13.94 -19.20
CA SER A 370 -13.20 -13.96 -20.40
C SER A 370 -12.39 -14.08 -21.70
N ASP A 371 -11.12 -13.64 -21.67
CA ASP A 371 -10.16 -13.80 -22.78
C ASP A 371 -9.59 -15.22 -22.93
N ARG A 372 -9.84 -16.11 -21.98
CA ARG A 372 -9.39 -17.50 -21.85
C ARG A 372 -7.87 -17.72 -21.82
N GLN A 373 -7.06 -16.81 -22.35
CA GLN A 373 -5.60 -16.96 -22.48
C GLN A 373 -4.88 -16.80 -21.13
N ASN A 374 -5.49 -16.08 -20.20
CA ASN A 374 -4.87 -15.69 -18.94
C ASN A 374 -5.40 -16.45 -17.71
N SER A 375 -6.22 -17.49 -17.92
CA SER A 375 -6.73 -18.35 -16.84
C SER A 375 -5.59 -19.05 -16.10
N GLN A 376 -5.65 -19.08 -14.77
CA GLN A 376 -4.54 -19.54 -13.94
C GLN A 376 -5.01 -20.40 -12.76
N PHE A 377 -4.20 -21.41 -12.44
CA PHE A 377 -4.28 -22.18 -11.21
C PHE A 377 -3.15 -21.79 -10.27
N THR A 378 -3.44 -21.43 -9.03
CA THR A 378 -2.49 -20.91 -8.07
C THR A 378 -2.56 -21.66 -6.74
N PRO A 379 -1.56 -22.53 -6.44
CA PRO A 379 -1.43 -23.18 -5.15
C PRO A 379 -0.61 -22.34 -4.16
N LYS A 380 -0.86 -22.55 -2.86
CA LYS A 380 -0.10 -21.97 -1.74
C LYS A 380 -0.02 -22.97 -0.59
N LEU A 381 1.14 -23.02 0.09
CA LEU A 381 1.36 -23.79 1.30
C LEU A 381 2.19 -22.97 2.28
N ASN A 382 1.73 -22.87 3.52
CA ASN A 382 2.46 -22.20 4.59
C ASN A 382 2.48 -23.11 5.82
N LEU A 383 3.61 -23.10 6.49
CA LEU A 383 3.86 -23.85 7.71
C LEU A 383 4.29 -22.87 8.81
N ARG A 384 3.76 -23.06 10.00
CA ARG A 384 4.19 -22.39 11.22
C ARG A 384 4.62 -23.44 12.25
N TYR A 385 5.81 -23.28 12.78
CA TYR A 385 6.31 -24.11 13.88
C TYR A 385 6.68 -23.24 15.08
N LYS A 386 6.10 -23.55 16.23
CA LYS A 386 6.25 -22.81 17.49
C LYS A 386 6.83 -23.73 18.56
N PRO A 387 8.16 -23.97 18.56
CA PRO A 387 8.81 -24.88 19.50
C PRO A 387 8.60 -24.48 20.96
N ASN A 388 8.48 -23.18 21.23
CA ASN A 388 8.19 -22.62 22.55
C ASN A 388 7.45 -21.28 22.44
N ARG A 389 7.05 -20.69 23.56
CA ARG A 389 6.26 -19.43 23.59
C ARG A 389 6.99 -18.20 23.04
N ARG A 390 8.31 -18.27 22.82
CA ARG A 390 9.14 -17.12 22.41
C ARG A 390 9.58 -17.18 20.95
N LEU A 391 9.64 -18.37 20.38
CA LEU A 391 10.17 -18.57 19.03
C LEU A 391 9.06 -19.07 18.10
N VAL A 392 8.90 -18.40 16.98
CA VAL A 392 8.00 -18.79 15.88
C VAL A 392 8.83 -18.88 14.60
N LEU A 393 8.77 -20.02 13.94
CA LEU A 393 9.38 -20.27 12.64
C LEU A 393 8.27 -20.42 11.61
N ARG A 394 8.45 -19.81 10.43
CA ARG A 394 7.50 -19.92 9.32
C ARG A 394 8.23 -20.26 8.04
N ALA A 395 7.64 -21.11 7.23
CA ALA A 395 8.06 -21.41 5.87
C ALA A 395 6.86 -21.33 4.95
N GLY A 396 7.02 -20.72 3.79
CA GLY A 396 5.94 -20.53 2.84
C GLY A 396 6.40 -20.76 1.40
N TYR A 397 5.51 -21.39 0.64
CA TYR A 397 5.54 -21.41 -0.82
C TYR A 397 4.22 -20.90 -1.34
N GLY A 398 4.26 -20.04 -2.33
CA GLY A 398 3.08 -19.54 -3.04
C GLY A 398 3.38 -19.30 -4.51
N MET A 399 2.41 -19.64 -5.36
CA MET A 399 2.39 -19.19 -6.74
C MET A 399 1.59 -17.90 -6.80
N GLY A 400 2.15 -16.90 -7.45
CA GLY A 400 1.46 -15.66 -7.79
C GLY A 400 1.29 -15.53 -9.29
N PHE A 401 0.31 -14.77 -9.70
CA PHE A 401 0.16 -14.38 -11.10
C PHE A 401 -0.37 -12.95 -11.23
N ARG A 402 -0.14 -12.37 -12.41
CA ARG A 402 -0.74 -11.11 -12.83
C ARG A 402 -1.22 -11.24 -14.28
N ALA A 403 -2.51 -11.10 -14.49
CA ALA A 403 -3.06 -10.99 -15.83
C ALA A 403 -2.63 -9.65 -16.47
N PRO A 404 -2.42 -9.58 -17.79
CA PRO A 404 -2.22 -8.33 -18.49
C PRO A 404 -3.41 -7.39 -18.26
N SER A 405 -3.15 -6.12 -18.00
CA SER A 405 -4.21 -5.11 -17.91
C SER A 405 -4.80 -4.79 -19.27
N LEU A 406 -6.02 -4.25 -19.30
CA LEU A 406 -6.65 -3.78 -20.53
C LEU A 406 -5.80 -2.73 -21.25
N LYS A 407 -5.07 -1.89 -20.49
CA LYS A 407 -4.09 -0.94 -21.01
C LYS A 407 -2.94 -1.65 -21.73
N GLU A 408 -2.28 -2.60 -21.10
CA GLU A 408 -1.14 -3.32 -21.67
C GLU A 408 -1.51 -4.08 -22.96
N ARG A 409 -2.77 -4.44 -23.10
CA ARG A 409 -3.27 -5.16 -24.28
C ARG A 409 -3.67 -4.25 -25.43
N TYR A 410 -4.24 -3.07 -25.14
CA TYR A 410 -4.97 -2.27 -26.14
C TYR A 410 -4.47 -0.83 -26.31
N TYR A 411 -3.39 -0.43 -25.63
CA TYR A 411 -2.83 0.93 -25.78
C TYR A 411 -2.37 1.22 -27.20
N ASN A 412 -2.57 2.47 -27.62
CA ASN A 412 -1.92 3.10 -28.76
C ASN A 412 -1.70 4.57 -28.39
N PHE A 413 -0.63 4.82 -27.62
CA PHE A 413 -0.40 6.09 -26.96
C PHE A 413 0.83 6.79 -27.50
N ASP A 414 0.62 7.91 -28.19
CA ASP A 414 1.70 8.83 -28.55
C ASP A 414 2.16 9.59 -27.31
N MET A 415 3.37 9.31 -26.87
CA MET A 415 4.01 9.96 -25.72
C MET A 415 4.63 11.29 -26.16
N ALA A 416 3.78 12.30 -26.37
CA ALA A 416 4.18 13.67 -26.68
C ALA A 416 5.12 13.81 -27.88
N GLY A 417 4.96 12.99 -28.92
CA GLY A 417 5.80 13.01 -30.12
C GLY A 417 7.21 12.44 -29.91
N ILE A 418 7.45 11.65 -28.86
CA ILE A 418 8.75 11.05 -28.56
C ILE A 418 8.78 9.59 -28.98
N TRP A 419 7.75 8.81 -28.60
CA TRP A 419 7.54 7.41 -29.00
C TRP A 419 6.06 7.02 -28.88
N ILE A 420 5.71 5.88 -29.47
CA ILE A 420 4.38 5.29 -29.38
C ILE A 420 4.44 4.07 -28.49
N ILE A 421 3.70 4.09 -27.37
CA ILE A 421 3.48 2.89 -26.53
C ILE A 421 2.36 2.09 -27.16
N GLU A 422 2.64 0.85 -27.54
CA GLU A 422 1.68 -0.03 -28.22
C GLU A 422 1.31 -1.22 -27.35
N GLY A 423 0.01 -1.47 -27.21
CA GLY A 423 -0.54 -2.66 -26.56
C GLY A 423 -0.25 -3.94 -27.34
N ASN A 424 -0.39 -5.07 -26.64
CA ASN A 424 -0.21 -6.38 -27.25
C ASN A 424 -1.25 -7.37 -26.72
N GLU A 425 -2.20 -7.74 -27.56
CA GLU A 425 -3.28 -8.66 -27.21
C GLU A 425 -2.82 -10.09 -26.90
N HIS A 426 -1.60 -10.47 -27.35
CA HIS A 426 -1.02 -11.79 -27.17
C HIS A 426 -0.19 -11.93 -25.88
N LEU A 427 -0.24 -10.95 -24.99
CA LEU A 427 0.46 -11.02 -23.72
C LEU A 427 -0.02 -12.20 -22.88
N LYS A 428 0.94 -12.93 -22.32
CA LYS A 428 0.71 -13.99 -21.35
C LYS A 428 0.78 -13.43 -19.92
N ALA A 429 -0.02 -14.01 -19.02
CA ALA A 429 0.06 -13.66 -17.61
C ALA A 429 1.47 -13.87 -17.03
N GLU A 430 1.91 -12.92 -16.22
CA GLU A 430 3.09 -13.11 -15.38
C GLU A 430 2.83 -14.19 -14.35
N LYS A 431 3.82 -15.04 -14.08
CA LYS A 431 3.75 -16.09 -13.06
C LYS A 431 4.95 -15.95 -12.14
N SER A 432 4.72 -16.06 -10.85
CA SER A 432 5.80 -16.04 -9.85
C SER A 432 5.77 -17.28 -8.96
N HIS A 433 6.94 -17.81 -8.66
CA HIS A 433 7.13 -18.81 -7.63
C HIS A 433 7.87 -18.13 -6.47
N ASN A 434 7.19 -18.03 -5.35
CA ASN A 434 7.68 -17.35 -4.16
C ASN A 434 7.98 -18.35 -3.05
N PHE A 435 9.17 -18.25 -2.46
CA PHE A 435 9.58 -19.02 -1.29
C PHE A 435 9.94 -18.03 -0.18
N THR A 436 9.41 -18.25 1.01
CA THR A 436 9.67 -17.42 2.20
C THR A 436 10.07 -18.26 3.39
N LEU A 437 11.01 -17.75 4.16
CA LEU A 437 11.40 -18.29 5.46
C LEU A 437 11.44 -17.16 6.46
N SER A 438 10.94 -17.36 7.67
CA SER A 438 11.08 -16.37 8.74
C SER A 438 11.23 -17.01 10.10
N ALA A 439 11.94 -16.30 10.98
CA ALA A 439 12.10 -16.61 12.39
C ALA A 439 11.78 -15.36 13.20
N GLU A 440 10.95 -15.50 14.20
CA GLU A 440 10.57 -14.42 15.11
C GLU A 440 10.81 -14.85 16.56
N TYR A 441 11.61 -14.08 17.26
CA TYR A 441 11.87 -14.27 18.67
C TYR A 441 11.32 -13.08 19.46
N SER A 442 10.46 -13.36 20.43
CA SER A 442 9.82 -12.34 21.27
C SER A 442 10.07 -12.60 22.74
N ARG A 443 10.49 -11.56 23.46
CA ARG A 443 10.63 -11.53 24.91
C ARG A 443 9.92 -10.28 25.42
N ALA A 444 9.71 -10.20 26.74
CA ALA A 444 8.94 -9.14 27.41
C ALA A 444 9.04 -7.73 26.82
N ASN A 445 10.24 -7.28 26.55
CA ASN A 445 10.55 -5.92 26.18
C ASN A 445 11.36 -5.81 24.88
N CYS A 446 11.56 -6.92 24.17
CA CYS A 446 12.21 -6.91 22.86
C CYS A 446 11.67 -7.99 21.95
N SER A 447 11.69 -7.70 20.64
CA SER A 447 11.41 -8.65 19.58
C SER A 447 12.46 -8.54 18.48
N LEU A 448 12.76 -9.68 17.86
CA LEU A 448 13.64 -9.79 16.70
C LEU A 448 12.94 -10.66 15.67
N ALA A 449 12.77 -10.15 14.47
CA ALA A 449 12.28 -10.90 13.33
C ALA A 449 13.30 -10.89 12.20
N VAL A 450 13.55 -12.04 11.62
CA VAL A 450 14.41 -12.22 10.44
C VAL A 450 13.59 -12.92 9.39
N SER A 451 13.64 -12.44 8.16
CA SER A 451 13.01 -13.14 7.03
C SER A 451 13.90 -13.13 5.80
N ALA A 452 13.72 -14.15 4.97
CA ALA A 452 14.33 -14.25 3.65
C ALA A 452 13.29 -14.68 2.63
N PHE A 453 13.43 -14.19 1.40
CA PHE A 453 12.54 -14.53 0.31
C PHE A 453 13.32 -14.76 -1.00
N TYR A 454 12.74 -15.59 -1.84
CA TYR A 454 13.19 -15.80 -3.22
C TYR A 454 11.98 -15.86 -4.14
N ASN A 455 11.98 -15.02 -5.17
CA ASN A 455 10.95 -14.96 -6.20
C ASN A 455 11.54 -15.22 -7.57
N ASN A 456 10.93 -16.11 -8.33
CA ASN A 456 11.23 -16.35 -9.74
C ASN A 456 9.99 -16.01 -10.56
N VAL A 457 10.07 -14.93 -11.34
CA VAL A 457 8.98 -14.41 -12.17
C VAL A 457 9.26 -14.76 -13.62
N SER A 458 8.32 -15.41 -14.27
CA SER A 458 8.32 -15.71 -15.71
C SER A 458 7.28 -14.87 -16.43
N ASN A 459 7.51 -14.59 -17.71
CA ASN A 459 6.66 -13.77 -18.57
C ASN A 459 6.40 -12.37 -18.01
N LYS A 460 7.41 -11.74 -17.39
CA LYS A 460 7.23 -10.38 -16.86
C LYS A 460 6.78 -9.44 -17.98
N ILE A 461 5.68 -8.73 -17.78
CA ILE A 461 5.15 -7.78 -18.76
C ILE A 461 5.90 -6.45 -18.60
N SER A 462 6.39 -5.92 -19.71
CA SER A 462 7.06 -4.63 -19.80
C SER A 462 7.05 -4.16 -21.27
N THR A 463 7.48 -2.94 -21.53
CA THR A 463 7.68 -2.49 -22.91
C THR A 463 9.00 -3.04 -23.48
N SER A 464 9.08 -3.24 -24.80
CA SER A 464 10.33 -3.59 -25.47
C SER A 464 11.29 -2.39 -25.53
N ALA A 465 12.50 -2.61 -26.02
CA ALA A 465 13.35 -1.50 -26.48
C ALA A 465 12.66 -0.76 -27.65
N PRO A 466 12.90 0.57 -27.81
CA PRO A 466 12.36 1.33 -28.93
C PRO A 466 12.84 0.77 -30.27
N TYR A 467 11.93 0.64 -31.23
CA TYR A 467 12.27 0.25 -32.61
C TYR A 467 11.36 0.93 -33.61
N PHE A 468 11.82 1.07 -34.85
CA PHE A 468 11.02 1.57 -35.98
C PHE A 468 10.46 0.38 -36.76
N LYS A 469 9.15 0.37 -37.05
CA LYS A 469 8.49 -0.67 -37.86
C LYS A 469 8.84 -0.51 -39.34
N SER A 470 9.02 0.75 -39.78
CA SER A 470 9.32 1.13 -41.15
C SER A 470 10.34 2.28 -41.16
N ILE A 471 11.07 2.45 -42.28
CA ILE A 471 11.97 3.58 -42.52
C ILE A 471 11.21 4.92 -42.63
N GLU A 472 9.90 4.86 -42.87
CA GLU A 472 9.03 6.04 -42.99
C GLU A 472 8.45 6.49 -41.64
N ASP A 473 8.62 5.69 -40.59
CA ASP A 473 8.11 6.00 -39.26
C ASP A 473 8.83 7.23 -38.69
N LYS A 474 8.04 8.18 -38.21
CA LYS A 474 8.55 9.40 -37.57
C LYS A 474 8.93 9.17 -36.11
N LEU A 475 8.30 8.20 -35.46
CA LEU A 475 8.48 7.90 -34.03
C LEU A 475 8.76 6.40 -33.84
N PRO A 476 9.64 6.05 -32.88
CA PRO A 476 9.85 4.66 -32.53
C PRO A 476 8.66 4.10 -31.72
N TYR A 477 8.44 2.80 -31.83
CA TYR A 477 7.42 2.05 -31.10
C TYR A 477 8.03 1.34 -29.90
N LEU A 478 7.29 1.33 -28.80
CA LEU A 478 7.58 0.58 -27.57
C LEU A 478 6.40 -0.36 -27.28
N PRO A 479 6.28 -1.52 -27.95
CA PRO A 479 5.18 -2.45 -27.67
C PRO A 479 5.37 -3.14 -26.32
N TYR A 480 4.26 -3.41 -25.65
CA TYR A 480 4.25 -4.31 -24.50
C TYR A 480 4.62 -5.73 -24.93
N THR A 481 5.45 -6.39 -24.13
CA THR A 481 5.94 -7.73 -24.39
C THR A 481 6.16 -8.51 -23.10
N ASN A 482 6.20 -9.85 -23.22
CA ASN A 482 6.63 -10.69 -22.11
C ASN A 482 8.15 -10.85 -22.13
N LEU A 483 8.81 -10.33 -21.12
CA LEU A 483 10.25 -10.51 -20.92
C LEU A 483 10.55 -11.91 -20.35
N ALA A 484 11.79 -12.35 -20.57
CA ALA A 484 12.29 -13.57 -19.96
C ALA A 484 12.40 -13.45 -18.42
N ASN A 485 12.79 -14.53 -17.76
CA ASN A 485 12.80 -14.69 -16.32
C ASN A 485 13.43 -13.52 -15.54
N TYR A 486 12.67 -12.97 -14.62
CA TYR A 486 13.09 -11.97 -13.66
C TYR A 486 13.17 -12.63 -12.27
N ARG A 487 14.25 -12.40 -11.55
CA ARG A 487 14.46 -12.99 -10.22
C ARG A 487 14.73 -11.92 -9.21
N VAL A 488 14.08 -12.04 -8.04
CA VAL A 488 14.31 -11.17 -6.89
C VAL A 488 14.52 -12.03 -5.66
N PHE A 489 15.51 -11.71 -4.88
CA PHE A 489 15.73 -12.33 -3.58
C PHE A 489 16.26 -11.32 -2.58
N GLY A 490 16.00 -11.57 -1.33
CA GLY A 490 16.40 -10.66 -0.27
C GLY A 490 16.20 -11.24 1.11
N ALA A 491 16.62 -10.44 2.06
CA ALA A 491 16.41 -10.72 3.48
C ALA A 491 16.12 -9.42 4.21
N ASP A 492 15.29 -9.51 5.24
CA ASP A 492 15.03 -8.40 6.14
C ASP A 492 15.18 -8.82 7.61
N VAL A 493 15.64 -7.87 8.40
CA VAL A 493 15.78 -8.00 9.84
C VAL A 493 15.06 -6.83 10.48
N SER A 494 14.21 -7.08 11.46
CA SER A 494 13.61 -6.03 12.28
C SER A 494 13.79 -6.33 13.75
N MET A 495 14.20 -5.33 14.49
CA MET A 495 14.40 -5.39 15.94
C MET A 495 13.62 -4.26 16.59
N GLN A 496 12.98 -4.55 17.69
CA GLN A 496 12.26 -3.59 18.52
C GLN A 496 12.59 -3.83 19.97
N ALA A 497 12.81 -2.74 20.71
CA ALA A 497 13.04 -2.79 22.14
C ALA A 497 12.27 -1.66 22.84
N ARG A 498 11.81 -1.92 24.05
CA ARG A 498 11.11 -0.96 24.91
C ARG A 498 11.65 -1.03 26.32
N TRP A 499 11.77 0.14 26.95
CA TRP A 499 12.24 0.28 28.31
C TRP A 499 11.16 0.91 29.19
N GLN A 500 11.20 0.62 30.48
CA GLN A 500 10.22 1.11 31.46
C GLN A 500 10.22 2.63 31.64
N ASN A 501 11.32 3.29 31.29
CA ASN A 501 11.45 4.75 31.37
C ASN A 501 10.73 5.51 30.23
N GLY A 502 9.93 4.83 29.41
CA GLY A 502 9.19 5.44 28.30
C GLY A 502 9.96 5.49 26.97
N ILE A 503 11.21 5.03 26.93
CA ILE A 503 11.99 4.93 25.69
C ILE A 503 11.60 3.67 24.94
N SER A 504 11.46 3.79 23.62
CA SER A 504 11.43 2.64 22.70
C SER A 504 12.32 2.90 21.49
N ALA A 505 12.89 1.84 20.94
CA ALA A 505 13.71 1.91 19.75
C ALA A 505 13.33 0.80 18.77
N ARG A 506 13.42 1.12 17.50
CA ARG A 506 13.14 0.19 16.39
C ARG A 506 14.22 0.34 15.34
N LEU A 507 14.71 -0.78 14.84
CA LEU A 507 15.67 -0.85 13.75
C LEU A 507 15.19 -1.90 12.77
N SER A 508 15.10 -1.53 11.49
CA SER A 508 14.71 -2.45 10.43
C SER A 508 15.63 -2.28 9.24
N TYR A 509 16.18 -3.38 8.75
CA TYR A 509 17.07 -3.42 7.62
C TYR A 509 16.53 -4.38 6.56
N ALA A 510 16.61 -4.00 5.28
CA ALA A 510 16.31 -4.87 4.16
C ALA A 510 17.49 -4.88 3.16
N HIS A 511 17.78 -6.07 2.67
CA HIS A 511 18.63 -6.29 1.52
C HIS A 511 17.79 -6.90 0.39
N THR A 512 17.78 -6.25 -0.78
CA THR A 512 17.07 -6.72 -1.97
C THR A 512 18.03 -6.77 -3.14
N LYS A 513 18.03 -7.89 -3.86
CA LYS A 513 18.83 -8.06 -5.08
C LYS A 513 17.95 -8.55 -6.20
N GLU A 514 17.94 -7.78 -7.27
CA GLU A 514 17.23 -8.08 -8.50
C GLU A 514 18.20 -8.62 -9.54
N ARG A 515 17.73 -9.58 -10.34
CA ARG A 515 18.39 -10.06 -11.54
C ARG A 515 17.45 -9.85 -12.70
N LEU A 516 17.68 -8.77 -13.43
CA LEU A 516 16.93 -8.41 -14.63
C LEU A 516 17.24 -9.39 -15.76
N PRO A 517 16.27 -9.63 -16.66
CA PRO A 517 16.51 -10.41 -17.88
C PRO A 517 17.55 -9.71 -18.76
N LYS A 518 18.22 -10.50 -19.58
CA LYS A 518 19.17 -10.03 -20.57
C LYS A 518 18.63 -10.33 -21.97
N ASP A 519 18.98 -9.47 -22.93
CA ASP A 519 18.73 -9.72 -24.33
C ASP A 519 19.65 -10.82 -24.88
N LYS A 520 19.52 -11.13 -26.18
CA LYS A 520 20.37 -12.14 -26.83
C LYS A 520 21.85 -11.73 -26.90
N GLU A 521 22.14 -10.43 -26.86
CA GLU A 521 23.48 -9.83 -26.86
C GLU A 521 24.06 -9.76 -25.43
N GLY A 522 23.29 -10.16 -24.39
CA GLY A 522 23.74 -10.15 -23.00
C GLY A 522 23.59 -8.81 -22.28
N ASN A 523 22.96 -7.81 -22.93
CA ASN A 523 22.65 -6.53 -22.29
C ASN A 523 21.45 -6.67 -21.35
N THR A 524 21.45 -5.97 -20.24
CA THR A 524 20.32 -5.93 -19.34
C THR A 524 19.16 -5.19 -20.02
N ILE A 525 18.02 -5.86 -20.14
CA ILE A 525 16.79 -5.22 -20.60
C ILE A 525 16.31 -4.33 -19.46
N ASN A 526 16.47 -3.03 -19.64
CA ASN A 526 16.02 -2.03 -18.67
C ASN A 526 14.98 -1.13 -19.34
N ASN A 527 13.72 -1.41 -19.07
CA ASN A 527 12.60 -0.73 -19.68
C ASN A 527 11.98 0.19 -18.66
N GLN A 528 12.49 1.40 -18.50
CA GLN A 528 11.94 2.44 -17.61
C GLN A 528 11.75 2.02 -16.14
N TYR A 529 12.18 0.82 -15.78
CA TYR A 529 12.09 0.27 -14.43
C TYR A 529 13.30 0.71 -13.61
N ILE A 530 13.07 1.33 -12.48
CA ILE A 530 14.12 1.74 -11.56
C ILE A 530 14.38 0.59 -10.59
N PRO A 531 15.57 -0.02 -10.61
CA PRO A 531 15.90 -1.11 -9.70
C PRO A 531 15.80 -0.67 -8.23
N ALA A 532 15.35 -1.56 -7.38
CA ALA A 532 15.38 -1.34 -5.94
C ALA A 532 16.80 -1.04 -5.46
N ARG A 533 16.93 -0.17 -4.48
CA ARG A 533 18.20 0.05 -3.78
C ARG A 533 18.55 -1.19 -2.98
N ALA A 534 19.77 -1.70 -3.15
CA ALA A 534 20.18 -2.98 -2.57
C ALA A 534 20.09 -3.01 -1.03
N HIS A 535 20.27 -1.86 -0.38
CA HIS A 535 20.25 -1.75 1.08
C HIS A 535 19.37 -0.59 1.52
N ALA A 536 18.44 -0.88 2.41
CA ALA A 536 17.57 0.09 3.06
C ALA A 536 17.57 -0.14 4.58
N LEU A 537 17.70 0.93 5.35
CA LEU A 537 17.67 0.91 6.81
C LEU A 537 16.67 1.95 7.30
N ASN A 538 15.76 1.54 8.16
CA ASN A 538 14.87 2.44 8.90
C ASN A 538 15.20 2.32 10.40
N ALA A 539 15.33 3.45 11.08
CA ALA A 539 15.60 3.51 12.51
C ALA A 539 14.65 4.49 13.17
N SER A 540 14.14 4.14 14.34
CA SER A 540 13.37 5.08 15.15
C SER A 540 13.73 4.98 16.63
N VAL A 541 13.68 6.11 17.30
CA VAL A 541 13.78 6.22 18.75
C VAL A 541 12.66 7.12 19.23
N ASP A 542 11.90 6.61 20.18
CA ASP A 542 10.72 7.29 20.70
C ASP A 542 10.84 7.46 22.21
N TYR A 543 10.30 8.55 22.73
CA TYR A 543 10.17 8.81 24.16
C TYR A 543 8.73 9.24 24.47
N ASP A 544 8.04 8.47 25.29
CA ASP A 544 6.69 8.74 25.76
C ASP A 544 6.71 8.99 27.27
N HIS A 545 6.31 10.20 27.68
CA HIS A 545 6.30 10.56 29.10
C HIS A 545 5.06 11.36 29.49
N GLN A 546 4.42 10.94 30.57
CA GLN A 546 3.29 11.62 31.17
C GLN A 546 3.75 12.33 32.44
N PHE A 547 3.89 13.66 32.40
CA PHE A 547 4.34 14.46 33.56
C PHE A 547 3.25 14.59 34.62
N THR A 548 2.00 14.82 34.17
CA THR A 548 0.84 14.97 35.02
C THR A 548 -0.38 14.30 34.37
N LYS A 549 -1.49 14.15 35.09
CA LYS A 549 -2.76 13.67 34.50
C LYS A 549 -3.27 14.53 33.32
N ARG A 550 -2.77 15.77 33.19
CA ARG A 550 -3.21 16.74 32.18
C ARG A 550 -2.14 17.11 31.14
N TYR A 551 -0.90 16.68 31.33
CA TYR A 551 0.17 17.03 30.40
C TYR A 551 1.17 15.90 30.21
N GLY A 552 1.39 15.54 28.97
CA GLY A 552 2.37 14.55 28.56
C GLY A 552 3.01 14.93 27.23
N ILE A 553 4.15 14.33 26.93
CA ILE A 553 4.84 14.51 25.65
C ILE A 553 5.10 13.16 25.02
N TYR A 554 5.18 13.20 23.70
CA TYR A 554 5.69 12.13 22.87
C TYR A 554 6.70 12.70 21.89
N VAL A 555 7.93 12.24 21.95
CA VAL A 555 9.03 12.64 21.04
C VAL A 555 9.39 11.45 20.18
N SER A 556 9.49 11.63 18.87
CA SER A 556 9.89 10.58 17.94
C SER A 556 10.95 11.10 16.97
N LEU A 557 12.05 10.37 16.86
CA LEU A 557 13.08 10.56 15.84
C LEU A 557 13.04 9.36 14.89
N ASN A 558 12.65 9.59 13.65
CA ASN A 558 12.59 8.58 12.61
C ASN A 558 13.63 8.87 11.52
N GLY A 559 14.41 7.89 11.15
CA GLY A 559 15.43 8.00 10.12
C GLY A 559 15.35 6.90 9.09
N ARG A 560 15.68 7.24 7.85
CA ARG A 560 15.78 6.33 6.74
C ARG A 560 17.10 6.53 6.01
N LEU A 561 17.80 5.44 5.71
CA LEU A 561 19.04 5.42 4.95
C LEU A 561 18.91 4.44 3.80
N LEU A 562 19.22 4.89 2.60
CA LEU A 562 19.15 4.14 1.36
C LEU A 562 20.50 4.12 0.65
N SER A 563 20.92 2.95 0.17
CA SER A 563 22.15 2.83 -0.62
C SER A 563 22.01 3.50 -1.98
N GLY A 564 23.12 3.75 -2.64
CA GLY A 564 23.11 4.13 -4.06
C GLY A 564 22.58 2.99 -4.93
N THR A 565 22.12 3.35 -6.13
CA THR A 565 21.75 2.40 -7.20
C THR A 565 22.18 2.95 -8.55
N GLU A 566 22.17 2.12 -9.59
CA GLU A 566 22.43 2.52 -10.95
C GLU A 566 21.18 2.27 -11.81
N ASN A 567 20.87 3.19 -12.69
CA ASN A 567 19.83 3.05 -13.68
C ASN A 567 20.37 3.32 -15.08
N VAL A 568 19.68 2.83 -16.09
CA VAL A 568 19.95 3.15 -17.49
C VAL A 568 18.85 4.10 -17.93
N GLU A 569 19.22 5.30 -18.35
CA GLU A 569 18.31 6.34 -18.82
C GLU A 569 18.60 6.70 -20.26
N PHE A 570 17.64 7.26 -20.98
CA PHE A 570 17.91 7.83 -22.30
C PHE A 570 18.83 9.04 -22.15
N LYS A 571 19.80 9.20 -23.08
CA LYS A 571 20.68 10.38 -23.13
C LYS A 571 19.87 11.65 -23.36
N ASN A 572 18.83 11.53 -24.16
CA ASN A 572 17.90 12.60 -24.47
C ASN A 572 16.47 12.05 -24.42
N TYR A 573 15.64 12.59 -23.54
CA TYR A 573 14.23 12.18 -23.42
C TYR A 573 13.34 12.73 -24.54
N TYR A 574 13.84 13.67 -25.32
CA TYR A 574 13.14 14.21 -26.50
C TYR A 574 13.57 13.52 -27.80
N ASP A 575 14.70 12.79 -27.76
CA ASP A 575 15.19 11.97 -28.88
C ASP A 575 15.86 10.69 -28.35
N VAL A 576 15.06 9.64 -28.21
CA VAL A 576 15.52 8.34 -27.69
C VAL A 576 16.49 7.61 -28.63
N THR A 577 16.63 8.06 -29.90
CA THR A 577 17.55 7.48 -30.86
C THR A 577 19.02 7.78 -30.54
N GLU A 578 19.29 8.80 -29.71
CA GLU A 578 20.63 9.09 -29.19
C GLU A 578 21.20 7.97 -28.27
N GLY A 579 20.35 6.99 -27.89
CA GLY A 579 20.70 5.84 -27.07
C GLY A 579 20.60 6.12 -25.57
N THR A 580 21.24 5.24 -24.81
CA THR A 580 21.13 5.24 -23.33
C THR A 580 22.44 5.53 -22.63
N VAL A 581 22.39 5.90 -21.37
CA VAL A 581 23.54 6.17 -20.49
C VAL A 581 23.25 5.59 -19.09
N LYS A 582 24.29 5.07 -18.43
CA LYS A 582 24.20 4.66 -17.03
C LYS A 582 24.26 5.87 -16.12
N VAL A 583 23.26 6.02 -15.28
CA VAL A 583 23.15 7.08 -14.29
C VAL A 583 23.26 6.50 -12.88
N LYS A 584 24.16 7.05 -12.08
CA LYS A 584 24.31 6.69 -10.67
C LYS A 584 23.41 7.55 -9.81
N TYR A 585 22.49 6.92 -9.11
CA TYR A 585 21.66 7.56 -8.09
C TYR A 585 22.36 7.46 -6.74
N PRO A 586 22.65 8.58 -6.08
CA PRO A 586 23.43 8.58 -4.85
C PRO A 586 22.69 7.90 -3.69
N ALA A 587 23.46 7.42 -2.70
CA ALA A 587 22.93 7.09 -1.40
C ALA A 587 22.45 8.37 -0.71
N TYR A 588 21.39 8.27 0.12
CA TYR A 588 20.92 9.38 0.91
C TYR A 588 20.29 8.92 2.22
N THR A 589 20.13 9.88 3.14
CA THR A 589 19.41 9.67 4.39
C THR A 589 18.50 10.86 4.68
N THR A 590 17.30 10.56 5.20
CA THR A 590 16.36 11.58 5.66
C THR A 590 15.94 11.25 7.09
N TRP A 591 15.80 12.28 7.92
CA TRP A 591 15.43 12.15 9.31
C TRP A 591 14.30 13.12 9.64
N LYS A 592 13.33 12.65 10.42
CA LYS A 592 12.19 13.43 10.92
C LYS A 592 12.19 13.40 12.44
N LEU A 593 12.16 14.57 13.05
CA LEU A 593 11.95 14.75 14.49
C LEU A 593 10.55 15.31 14.71
N SER A 594 9.75 14.67 15.53
CA SER A 594 8.43 15.15 15.92
C SER A 594 8.28 15.21 17.44
N LEU A 595 7.56 16.22 17.91
CA LEU A 595 7.16 16.42 19.30
C LEU A 595 5.65 16.59 19.33
N THR A 596 4.96 15.67 19.97
CA THR A 596 3.52 15.77 20.24
C THR A 596 3.31 16.08 21.72
N GLN A 597 2.66 17.19 22.03
CA GLN A 597 2.25 17.62 23.36
C GLN A 597 0.77 17.23 23.55
N ARG A 598 0.49 16.45 24.57
CA ARG A 598 -0.88 16.06 24.97
C ARG A 598 -1.34 16.95 26.09
N VAL A 599 -2.41 17.73 25.86
CA VAL A 599 -2.97 18.69 26.81
C VAL A 599 -4.38 18.21 27.22
N GLY A 600 -4.52 17.84 28.47
CA GLY A 600 -5.72 17.18 28.95
C GLY A 600 -5.87 15.77 28.34
N LYS A 601 -7.11 15.39 28.06
CA LYS A 601 -7.45 14.14 27.38
C LYS A 601 -7.81 14.35 25.91
N ALA A 602 -8.03 15.61 25.52
CA ALA A 602 -8.72 15.97 24.30
C ALA A 602 -7.81 16.63 23.25
N VAL A 603 -6.76 17.32 23.64
CA VAL A 603 -5.99 18.16 22.71
C VAL A 603 -4.57 17.59 22.54
N SER A 604 -4.13 17.49 21.28
CA SER A 604 -2.75 17.16 20.92
C SER A 604 -2.20 18.24 19.98
N ILE A 605 -1.02 18.74 20.26
CA ILE A 605 -0.28 19.70 19.44
C ILE A 605 0.98 19.00 18.97
N THR A 606 1.16 18.86 17.67
CA THR A 606 2.34 18.22 17.08
C THR A 606 3.16 19.25 16.32
N THR A 607 4.45 19.32 16.63
CA THR A 607 5.44 20.06 15.84
C THR A 607 6.44 19.08 15.27
N ALA A 608 6.82 19.23 14.01
CA ALA A 608 7.80 18.35 13.40
C ALA A 608 8.77 19.10 12.48
N LEU A 609 10.00 18.59 12.45
CA LEU A 609 11.05 18.95 11.50
C LEU A 609 11.31 17.74 10.62
N ASP A 610 10.88 17.82 9.37
CA ASP A 610 11.18 16.81 8.37
C ASP A 610 12.47 17.14 7.63
N ASN A 611 13.19 16.09 7.17
CA ASN A 611 14.49 16.22 6.53
C ASN A 611 15.50 17.01 7.41
N LEU A 612 15.61 16.64 8.66
CA LEU A 612 16.41 17.32 9.70
C LEU A 612 17.87 17.58 9.30
N LEU A 613 18.46 16.70 8.47
CA LEU A 613 19.82 16.84 7.94
C LEU A 613 19.91 17.73 6.70
N ASN A 614 18.80 18.36 6.30
CA ASN A 614 18.73 19.28 5.17
C ASN A 614 19.25 18.68 3.86
N TYR A 615 18.98 17.38 3.62
CA TYR A 615 19.36 16.75 2.38
C TYR A 615 18.65 17.44 1.19
N ARG A 616 19.42 17.76 0.16
CA ARG A 616 18.90 18.30 -1.11
C ARG A 616 19.55 17.54 -2.25
N PRO A 617 18.77 16.94 -3.18
CA PRO A 617 19.34 16.35 -4.36
C PRO A 617 20.03 17.43 -5.21
N LYS A 618 21.21 17.14 -5.72
CA LYS A 618 21.96 18.09 -6.58
C LYS A 618 21.23 18.36 -7.90
N PHE A 619 20.55 17.37 -8.40
CA PHE A 619 19.67 17.42 -9.56
C PHE A 619 18.54 16.41 -9.37
N TYR A 620 17.45 16.58 -10.12
CA TYR A 620 16.35 15.63 -10.08
C TYR A 620 16.73 14.32 -10.80
N TYR A 621 16.36 13.22 -10.20
CA TYR A 621 16.37 11.88 -10.78
C TYR A 621 15.15 11.11 -10.28
N LEU A 622 14.67 10.12 -11.05
CA LEU A 622 13.36 9.48 -10.82
C LEU A 622 13.20 8.83 -9.44
N ASN A 623 14.29 8.47 -8.78
CA ASN A 623 14.31 7.90 -7.41
C ASN A 623 14.87 8.91 -6.39
N ALA A 624 14.75 10.21 -6.63
CA ALA A 624 15.13 11.24 -5.67
C ALA A 624 14.03 11.45 -4.64
N PRO A 625 14.35 11.75 -3.38
CA PRO A 625 13.34 12.20 -2.45
C PRO A 625 12.78 13.56 -2.91
N LEU A 626 11.46 13.73 -2.80
CA LEU A 626 10.76 14.97 -3.16
C LEU A 626 10.88 16.00 -2.04
N THR A 627 12.09 16.49 -1.80
CA THR A 627 12.37 17.48 -0.75
C THR A 627 13.30 18.57 -1.24
N ASP A 628 13.03 19.79 -0.83
CA ASP A 628 13.87 20.98 -1.06
C ASP A 628 14.64 21.41 0.19
N GLY A 629 14.79 20.52 1.16
CA GLY A 629 15.51 20.71 2.42
C GLY A 629 14.59 20.59 3.63
N ILE A 630 14.98 21.23 4.75
CA ILE A 630 14.25 21.16 6.01
C ILE A 630 12.83 21.71 5.84
N THR A 631 11.86 20.97 6.36
CA THR A 631 10.45 21.37 6.42
C THR A 631 9.97 21.39 7.87
N PHE A 632 9.48 22.55 8.31
CA PHE A 632 8.79 22.69 9.59
C PHE A 632 7.28 22.45 9.38
N GLN A 633 6.68 21.76 10.35
CA GLN A 633 5.24 21.45 10.33
C GLN A 633 4.67 21.68 11.73
N VAL A 634 3.43 22.16 11.78
CA VAL A 634 2.65 22.26 13.02
C VAL A 634 1.25 21.69 12.78
N GLY A 635 0.75 20.92 13.73
CA GLY A 635 -0.58 20.34 13.68
C GLY A 635 -1.27 20.38 15.03
N VAL A 636 -2.59 20.44 15.00
CA VAL A 636 -3.44 20.36 16.18
C VAL A 636 -4.51 19.31 15.92
N ALA A 637 -4.76 18.44 16.88
CA ALA A 637 -5.88 17.50 16.86
C ALA A 637 -6.68 17.63 18.16
N VAL A 638 -8.01 17.57 18.04
CA VAL A 638 -8.95 17.72 19.15
C VAL A 638 -9.97 16.59 19.13
N ASP A 639 -9.99 15.78 20.18
CA ASP A 639 -11.05 14.81 20.47
C ASP A 639 -12.18 15.53 21.22
N VAL A 640 -13.19 16.01 20.52
CA VAL A 640 -14.25 16.87 21.08
C VAL A 640 -15.06 16.14 22.15
N ASP A 641 -15.29 14.84 21.98
CA ASP A 641 -15.98 13.98 22.94
C ASP A 641 -15.25 13.81 24.28
N LYS A 642 -13.96 14.17 24.33
CA LYS A 642 -13.15 14.12 25.56
C LYS A 642 -13.01 15.47 26.26
N LEU A 643 -13.60 16.53 25.70
CA LEU A 643 -13.61 17.86 26.33
C LEU A 643 -14.64 17.93 27.47
N PHE A 644 -15.67 17.12 27.37
CA PHE A 644 -16.78 16.99 28.31
C PHE A 644 -16.72 15.63 29.05
#